data_8c348b4eac681e0197007647c8670fc8
#
_entry.id   8c348b4eac681e0197007647c8670fc8
#
_cell.length_a   1.000
_cell.length_b   1.000
_cell.length_c   1.000
_cell.angle_alpha   90.00
_cell.angle_beta   90.00
_cell.angle_gamma   90.00
#
_symmetry.space_group_name_H-M   'P 1'
#
loop_
_entity.id
_entity.type
_entity.pdbx_description
1 polymer ?
#
loop_
_entity_poly.entity_id
_entity_poly.type
_entity_poly.pdbx_seq_one_letter_code
_entity_poly.pdbx_strand_id
1 'polypeptide(L)'
;MSSDVFARFAPFITEYIYRHGWEGLRPVQTEAAHVIFDTDNNLLLSSGTASGKTEAALFPIISLLSEEELSSFGCLYIAPLKSLINDQFGRIDELLDLSGIPVYHWHGDVAASHKTRALREPRGILQITPESLESMLMYRSNDIPRLFGQLRFVVIDEIHVLMGSDRGSQIIAQLSRIARLIGHHPRRVGLSATVGDLPTAAAWLGAGTGRRTDAPYFRDERTKWRLGLEHFYNTDTGRLESEDALAAAYEAERRAQASAGDPNIGSAAAGEGDNGGSETSENEDGEPRRTRPEPAQAMLDPGYEYLYDCTKGKKCIVFSNSREETEYVTATLRQIADYRGEPDRFLIHHGNLSAQLREEAELRMKNDDEDVVTCATVTMELGIDICRLERVLQMGSPVSVSSLLQRIGRSGRRGGVPEMMMVFREDVPLPNTPLPQLIPWELIRAIAIIQLYIEERFIEPPSLKKLPMSLLFQQTLSVLTAAGSLTPRALAERVLPLPPFASVSRDDYKELLVSMIKGDWLEMTEERELIVGLRGERLTSSFKFYAVFKDSEDYTVRCGSDEIGTITTPPPVGDRFALAGRVWEVEELDNTRKLIYVKPVAGKMPIEWPGDYGEIHTRILQRMRRVLEEETVYPYLKKNARDRLAAARDCARRTGMLRRSLVHLGGYTWCLFPWLGTRSFRTLRRFISEATPARFGLSGIDFEGCCYITFKLQSGDARGLCAHWASVASMGINAEDLVPHGYAPSFDKYDGALPPDLLRRAYAADRLRTDELEARLYELYSEFGGG
;
A
#
# COMPACT_ATOMS: atom_id res chain seq x y z
N MET A 1 -0.35 5.60 -41.08
CA MET A 1 -1.37 4.96 -40.19
C MET A 1 -1.98 5.90 -39.15
N SER A 2 -1.32 6.99 -38.70
CA SER A 2 -1.90 7.91 -37.69
C SER A 2 -2.97 8.89 -38.20
N SER A 3 -3.10 9.14 -39.50
CA SER A 3 -4.05 10.10 -40.05
C SER A 3 -5.51 9.61 -40.06
N ASP A 4 -5.73 8.29 -40.04
CA ASP A 4 -7.07 7.69 -40.17
C ASP A 4 -7.88 7.79 -38.87
N VAL A 5 -7.24 7.56 -37.73
CA VAL A 5 -7.89 7.62 -36.41
C VAL A 5 -8.21 9.05 -35.98
N PHE A 6 -7.32 10.01 -36.31
CA PHE A 6 -7.50 11.41 -35.93
C PHE A 6 -8.79 12.03 -36.55
N ALA A 7 -9.11 11.62 -37.77
CA ALA A 7 -10.33 12.09 -38.45
C ALA A 7 -11.64 11.54 -37.85
N ARG A 8 -11.55 10.53 -36.99
CA ARG A 8 -12.73 9.90 -36.33
C ARG A 8 -13.11 10.53 -35.01
N PHE A 9 -12.23 11.35 -34.46
CA PHE A 9 -12.54 12.07 -33.23
C PHE A 9 -13.57 13.18 -33.52
N ALA A 10 -14.41 13.45 -32.55
CA ALA A 10 -15.31 14.59 -32.60
C ALA A 10 -14.52 15.91 -32.77
N PRO A 11 -15.10 16.91 -33.52
CA PRO A 11 -14.39 18.16 -33.82
C PRO A 11 -13.81 18.90 -32.61
N PHE A 12 -14.52 18.90 -31.49
CA PHE A 12 -14.04 19.56 -30.26
C PHE A 12 -12.80 18.89 -29.66
N ILE A 13 -12.57 17.57 -29.88
CA ILE A 13 -11.36 16.87 -29.44
C ILE A 13 -10.16 17.29 -30.30
N THR A 14 -10.37 17.38 -31.62
CA THR A 14 -9.32 17.86 -32.52
C THR A 14 -8.94 19.31 -32.20
N GLU A 15 -9.94 20.16 -31.90
CA GLU A 15 -9.73 21.53 -31.45
C GLU A 15 -8.94 21.58 -30.12
N TYR A 16 -9.29 20.74 -29.15
CA TYR A 16 -8.57 20.63 -27.88
C TYR A 16 -7.09 20.26 -28.09
N ILE A 17 -6.82 19.25 -28.93
CA ILE A 17 -5.48 18.81 -29.28
C ILE A 17 -4.65 19.95 -29.87
N TYR A 18 -5.24 20.72 -30.83
CA TYR A 18 -4.58 21.87 -31.43
C TYR A 18 -4.32 23.01 -30.44
N ARG A 19 -5.29 23.36 -29.59
CA ARG A 19 -5.12 24.41 -28.57
C ARG A 19 -4.00 24.12 -27.60
N HIS A 20 -3.79 22.84 -27.24
CA HIS A 20 -2.72 22.38 -26.36
C HIS A 20 -1.38 22.13 -27.07
N GLY A 21 -1.29 22.42 -28.35
CA GLY A 21 -0.04 22.33 -29.12
C GLY A 21 0.51 20.92 -29.24
N TRP A 22 -0.34 19.88 -29.23
CA TRP A 22 0.13 18.51 -29.41
C TRP A 22 0.54 18.27 -30.86
N GLU A 23 1.76 17.78 -31.05
CA GLU A 23 2.32 17.46 -32.37
C GLU A 23 1.69 16.21 -32.99
N GLY A 24 1.06 15.35 -32.17
CA GLY A 24 0.40 14.12 -32.60
C GLY A 24 -0.09 13.28 -31.45
N LEU A 25 -0.79 12.20 -31.77
CA LEU A 25 -1.23 11.21 -30.79
C LEU A 25 -0.09 10.30 -30.37
N ARG A 26 -0.07 9.96 -29.10
CA ARG A 26 0.86 8.93 -28.59
C ARG A 26 0.40 7.54 -29.04
N PRO A 27 1.31 6.55 -29.13
CA PRO A 27 0.95 5.19 -29.54
C PRO A 27 -0.20 4.59 -28.72
N VAL A 28 -0.23 4.83 -27.40
CA VAL A 28 -1.29 4.37 -26.50
C VAL A 28 -2.66 4.97 -26.89
N GLN A 29 -2.70 6.22 -27.33
CA GLN A 29 -3.91 6.93 -27.73
C GLN A 29 -4.43 6.42 -29.08
N THR A 30 -3.52 6.17 -30.00
CA THR A 30 -3.86 5.62 -31.32
C THR A 30 -4.44 4.21 -31.21
N GLU A 31 -3.76 3.32 -30.48
CA GLU A 31 -4.22 1.93 -30.30
C GLU A 31 -5.55 1.86 -29.52
N ALA A 32 -5.70 2.67 -28.47
CA ALA A 32 -6.94 2.75 -27.73
C ALA A 32 -8.11 3.18 -28.63
N ALA A 33 -7.89 4.17 -29.47
CA ALA A 33 -8.90 4.65 -30.40
C ALA A 33 -9.27 3.58 -31.45
N HIS A 34 -8.30 2.85 -31.99
CA HIS A 34 -8.56 1.70 -32.88
C HIS A 34 -9.43 0.65 -32.19
N VAL A 35 -9.07 0.21 -30.98
CA VAL A 35 -9.88 -0.80 -30.29
C VAL A 35 -11.29 -0.28 -30.03
N ILE A 36 -11.44 0.97 -29.58
CA ILE A 36 -12.75 1.53 -29.21
C ILE A 36 -13.62 1.79 -30.42
N PHE A 37 -13.06 2.26 -31.55
CA PHE A 37 -13.82 2.58 -32.74
C PHE A 37 -14.09 1.36 -33.64
N ASP A 38 -13.15 0.39 -33.72
CA ASP A 38 -13.18 -0.69 -34.70
C ASP A 38 -13.73 -2.00 -34.17
N THR A 39 -13.84 -2.15 -32.84
CA THR A 39 -14.27 -3.39 -32.19
C THR A 39 -15.29 -3.14 -31.08
N ASP A 40 -15.93 -4.24 -30.64
CA ASP A 40 -16.76 -4.26 -29.44
C ASP A 40 -16.05 -4.84 -28.23
N ASN A 41 -14.75 -5.07 -28.32
CA ASN A 41 -13.97 -5.68 -27.26
C ASN A 41 -13.80 -4.75 -26.06
N ASN A 42 -13.56 -5.32 -24.88
CA ASN A 42 -13.03 -4.56 -23.75
C ASN A 42 -11.59 -4.14 -24.07
N LEU A 43 -11.08 -3.13 -23.37
CA LEU A 43 -9.74 -2.59 -23.57
C LEU A 43 -8.97 -2.53 -22.25
N LEU A 44 -7.76 -3.04 -22.24
CA LEU A 44 -6.82 -2.89 -21.11
C LEU A 44 -5.63 -2.06 -21.59
N LEU A 45 -5.46 -0.85 -21.02
CA LEU A 45 -4.32 0.02 -21.26
C LEU A 45 -3.32 -0.09 -20.11
N SER A 46 -2.18 -0.76 -20.36
CA SER A 46 -1.07 -0.83 -19.44
C SER A 46 0.11 -0.08 -20.02
N SER A 47 0.42 1.09 -19.45
CA SER A 47 1.56 1.90 -19.84
C SER A 47 2.01 2.79 -18.67
N GLY A 48 3.27 3.21 -18.66
CA GLY A 48 3.85 4.02 -17.59
C GLY A 48 3.02 5.24 -17.18
N THR A 49 3.31 5.82 -16.03
CA THR A 49 2.66 7.06 -15.58
C THR A 49 2.92 8.20 -16.58
N ALA A 50 1.99 9.14 -16.71
CA ALA A 50 2.08 10.27 -17.64
C ALA A 50 2.14 9.89 -19.14
N SER A 51 1.74 8.69 -19.53
CA SER A 51 1.65 8.26 -20.93
C SER A 51 0.42 8.78 -21.67
N GLY A 52 -0.55 9.42 -20.97
CA GLY A 52 -1.80 9.90 -21.57
C GLY A 52 -2.89 8.82 -21.68
N LYS A 53 -2.92 7.87 -20.72
CA LYS A 53 -3.93 6.78 -20.69
C LYS A 53 -5.35 7.27 -20.52
N THR A 54 -5.55 8.29 -19.70
CA THR A 54 -6.88 8.86 -19.45
C THR A 54 -7.45 9.47 -20.71
N GLU A 55 -6.65 10.26 -21.40
CA GLU A 55 -7.01 10.84 -22.70
C GLU A 55 -7.19 9.75 -23.77
N ALA A 56 -6.33 8.71 -23.75
CA ALA A 56 -6.43 7.57 -24.67
C ALA A 56 -7.78 6.83 -24.54
N ALA A 57 -8.30 6.70 -23.33
CA ALA A 57 -9.62 6.11 -23.11
C ALA A 57 -10.76 7.10 -23.41
N LEU A 58 -10.67 8.32 -22.90
CA LEU A 58 -11.79 9.26 -22.93
C LEU A 58 -12.02 9.91 -24.29
N PHE A 59 -11.00 10.21 -25.09
CA PHE A 59 -11.18 10.83 -26.40
C PHE A 59 -12.12 10.02 -27.31
N PRO A 60 -11.88 8.73 -27.57
CA PRO A 60 -12.78 7.96 -28.39
C PRO A 60 -14.14 7.71 -27.72
N ILE A 61 -14.19 7.53 -26.40
CA ILE A 61 -15.43 7.35 -25.66
C ILE A 61 -16.32 8.59 -25.80
N ILE A 62 -15.78 9.78 -25.53
CA ILE A 62 -16.50 11.05 -25.60
C ILE A 62 -16.97 11.33 -27.04
N SER A 63 -16.14 11.01 -28.05
CA SER A 63 -16.53 11.09 -29.44
C SER A 63 -17.80 10.28 -29.73
N LEU A 64 -17.82 9.01 -29.32
CA LEU A 64 -18.96 8.12 -29.49
C LEU A 64 -20.19 8.53 -28.68
N LEU A 65 -19.99 9.13 -27.49
CA LEU A 65 -21.11 9.64 -26.69
C LEU A 65 -21.71 10.93 -27.23
N SER A 66 -20.96 11.70 -28.04
CA SER A 66 -21.45 12.93 -28.67
C SER A 66 -22.28 12.69 -29.94
N GLU A 67 -22.24 11.47 -30.47
CA GLU A 67 -23.02 11.12 -31.69
C GLU A 67 -24.52 10.89 -31.45
N GLU A 68 -24.88 10.61 -30.16
CA GLU A 68 -26.27 10.24 -29.80
C GLU A 68 -26.74 11.09 -28.60
N GLU A 69 -28.04 11.42 -28.61
CA GLU A 69 -28.68 12.06 -27.47
C GLU A 69 -28.99 11.02 -26.39
N LEU A 70 -28.22 11.06 -25.25
CA LEU A 70 -28.37 10.12 -24.17
C LEU A 70 -29.46 10.54 -23.19
N SER A 71 -30.35 9.61 -22.85
CA SER A 71 -31.36 9.74 -21.79
C SER A 71 -30.95 9.11 -20.48
N SER A 72 -29.75 8.46 -20.41
CA SER A 72 -29.11 7.91 -19.21
C SER A 72 -27.59 8.15 -19.24
N PHE A 73 -26.87 7.80 -18.17
CA PHE A 73 -25.40 7.86 -18.19
C PHE A 73 -24.85 6.96 -19.31
N GLY A 74 -23.99 7.51 -20.16
CA GLY A 74 -23.34 6.76 -21.25
C GLY A 74 -22.01 6.15 -20.83
N CYS A 75 -21.34 6.74 -19.84
CA CYS A 75 -20.08 6.26 -19.30
C CYS A 75 -20.07 6.31 -17.76
N LEU A 76 -19.60 5.22 -17.14
CA LEU A 76 -19.32 5.11 -15.72
C LEU A 76 -17.81 5.10 -15.52
N TYR A 77 -17.27 6.04 -14.73
CA TYR A 77 -15.86 6.12 -14.40
C TYR A 77 -15.63 5.75 -12.94
N ILE A 78 -14.93 4.65 -12.70
CA ILE A 78 -14.66 4.13 -11.35
C ILE A 78 -13.20 4.35 -11.01
N ALA A 79 -12.93 5.13 -9.96
CA ALA A 79 -11.58 5.34 -9.44
C ALA A 79 -11.45 4.84 -8.00
N PRO A 80 -10.26 4.31 -7.62
CA PRO A 80 -10.06 3.76 -6.28
C PRO A 80 -9.97 4.81 -5.18
N LEU A 81 -9.64 6.05 -5.49
CA LEU A 81 -9.47 7.13 -4.52
C LEU A 81 -10.27 8.38 -4.92
N LYS A 82 -10.80 9.09 -3.91
CA LYS A 82 -11.52 10.37 -4.11
C LYS A 82 -10.63 11.46 -4.69
N SER A 83 -9.37 11.55 -4.23
CA SER A 83 -8.38 12.50 -4.75
C SER A 83 -8.12 12.32 -6.24
N LEU A 84 -8.11 11.07 -6.74
CA LEU A 84 -7.99 10.78 -8.16
C LEU A 84 -9.21 11.29 -8.96
N ILE A 85 -10.40 11.18 -8.38
CA ILE A 85 -11.63 11.70 -8.99
C ILE A 85 -11.50 13.21 -9.20
N ASN A 86 -11.11 13.93 -8.18
CA ASN A 86 -11.01 15.38 -8.22
C ASN A 86 -9.88 15.88 -9.14
N ASP A 87 -8.74 15.20 -9.16
CA ASP A 87 -7.55 15.64 -9.90
C ASP A 87 -7.65 15.38 -11.41
N GLN A 88 -8.21 14.25 -11.82
CA GLN A 88 -8.30 13.89 -13.25
C GLN A 88 -9.28 14.77 -14.02
N PHE A 89 -10.33 15.29 -13.35
CA PHE A 89 -11.33 16.11 -14.01
C PHE A 89 -10.87 17.53 -14.28
N GLY A 90 -10.13 18.17 -13.39
CA GLY A 90 -9.56 19.47 -13.67
C GLY A 90 -8.71 19.53 -14.95
N ARG A 91 -8.21 18.36 -15.40
CA ARG A 91 -7.43 18.23 -16.65
C ARG A 91 -8.32 18.07 -17.90
N ILE A 92 -9.52 17.57 -17.72
CA ILE A 92 -10.44 17.24 -18.80
C ILE A 92 -11.64 18.19 -18.83
N ASP A 93 -11.81 19.03 -17.82
CA ASP A 93 -12.92 19.98 -17.69
C ASP A 93 -13.07 20.83 -18.96
N GLU A 94 -11.98 21.38 -19.49
CA GLU A 94 -11.99 22.17 -20.71
C GLU A 94 -12.52 21.34 -21.92
N LEU A 95 -12.09 20.09 -22.05
CA LEU A 95 -12.55 19.19 -23.11
C LEU A 95 -14.03 18.85 -22.94
N LEU A 96 -14.48 18.65 -21.70
CA LEU A 96 -15.84 18.32 -21.38
C LEU A 96 -16.77 19.53 -21.56
N ASP A 97 -16.33 20.73 -21.23
CA ASP A 97 -17.04 21.97 -21.51
C ASP A 97 -17.24 22.19 -23.02
N LEU A 98 -16.20 21.94 -23.82
CA LEU A 98 -16.27 21.99 -25.28
C LEU A 98 -17.22 20.94 -25.86
N SER A 99 -17.34 19.77 -25.23
CA SER A 99 -18.20 18.68 -25.69
C SER A 99 -19.69 18.90 -25.39
N GLY A 100 -20.01 19.73 -24.40
CA GLY A 100 -21.35 19.84 -23.82
C GLY A 100 -21.85 18.58 -23.09
N ILE A 101 -20.98 17.58 -22.88
CA ILE A 101 -21.30 16.34 -22.16
C ILE A 101 -21.15 16.60 -20.67
N PRO A 102 -22.21 16.49 -19.85
CA PRO A 102 -22.11 16.76 -18.43
C PRO A 102 -21.35 15.64 -17.71
N VAL A 103 -20.61 16.04 -16.69
CA VAL A 103 -19.93 15.14 -15.77
C VAL A 103 -20.46 15.33 -14.35
N TYR A 104 -20.73 14.22 -13.72
CA TYR A 104 -21.23 14.19 -12.36
C TYR A 104 -20.28 13.40 -11.46
N HIS A 105 -20.01 13.96 -10.29
CA HIS A 105 -19.23 13.30 -9.26
C HIS A 105 -20.15 12.68 -8.22
N TRP A 106 -19.83 11.46 -7.79
CA TRP A 106 -20.63 10.76 -6.78
C TRP A 106 -19.74 10.03 -5.77
N HIS A 107 -19.36 10.72 -4.72
CA HIS A 107 -18.66 10.16 -3.57
C HIS A 107 -19.18 10.79 -2.27
N GLY A 108 -18.67 10.34 -1.11
CA GLY A 108 -19.17 10.74 0.21
C GLY A 108 -19.26 12.26 0.40
N ASP A 109 -18.22 12.98 -0.06
CA ASP A 109 -18.05 14.41 0.20
C ASP A 109 -18.79 15.33 -0.79
N VAL A 110 -19.43 14.78 -1.82
CA VAL A 110 -20.21 15.55 -2.80
C VAL A 110 -21.55 16.00 -2.19
N ALA A 111 -21.84 17.28 -2.32
CA ALA A 111 -23.07 17.87 -1.82
C ALA A 111 -24.34 17.19 -2.36
N ALA A 112 -25.37 17.07 -1.53
CA ALA A 112 -26.64 16.42 -1.89
C ALA A 112 -27.33 17.05 -3.11
N SER A 113 -27.19 18.36 -3.30
CA SER A 113 -27.74 19.09 -4.46
C SER A 113 -27.17 18.60 -5.79
N HIS A 114 -25.86 18.33 -5.86
CA HIS A 114 -25.21 17.80 -7.06
C HIS A 114 -25.66 16.36 -7.36
N LYS A 115 -25.79 15.52 -6.32
CA LYS A 115 -26.33 14.17 -6.45
C LYS A 115 -27.79 14.18 -6.96
N THR A 116 -28.59 15.11 -6.44
CA THR A 116 -30.00 15.27 -6.89
C THR A 116 -30.08 15.69 -8.36
N ARG A 117 -29.19 16.59 -8.81
CA ARG A 117 -29.10 17.00 -10.21
C ARG A 117 -28.73 15.80 -11.11
N ALA A 118 -27.74 15.02 -10.74
CA ALA A 118 -27.33 13.79 -11.46
C ALA A 118 -28.47 12.78 -11.57
N LEU A 119 -29.32 12.66 -10.56
CA LEU A 119 -30.50 11.78 -10.59
C LEU A 119 -31.62 12.32 -11.47
N ARG A 120 -31.78 13.66 -11.53
CA ARG A 120 -32.81 14.27 -12.36
C ARG A 120 -32.49 14.18 -13.84
N GLU A 121 -31.24 14.43 -14.19
CA GLU A 121 -30.72 14.48 -15.56
C GLU A 121 -29.57 13.49 -15.73
N PRO A 122 -29.86 12.16 -15.74
CA PRO A 122 -28.80 11.15 -15.81
C PRO A 122 -28.28 11.02 -17.23
N ARG A 123 -27.38 11.88 -17.65
CA ARG A 123 -26.75 11.84 -18.98
C ARG A 123 -25.24 12.11 -18.85
N GLY A 124 -24.47 11.75 -19.87
CA GLY A 124 -23.05 11.99 -19.93
C GLY A 124 -22.22 10.98 -19.10
N ILE A 125 -21.31 11.47 -18.28
CA ILE A 125 -20.34 10.68 -17.52
C ILE A 125 -20.63 10.76 -16.02
N LEU A 126 -20.72 9.60 -15.35
CA LEU A 126 -20.80 9.52 -13.90
C LEU A 126 -19.49 9.00 -13.34
N GLN A 127 -18.84 9.80 -12.51
CA GLN A 127 -17.70 9.37 -11.69
C GLN A 127 -18.17 8.91 -10.32
N ILE A 128 -17.74 7.74 -9.91
CA ILE A 128 -18.21 7.12 -8.69
C ILE A 128 -17.14 6.28 -8.01
N THR A 129 -17.18 6.24 -6.69
CA THR A 129 -16.41 5.26 -5.91
C THR A 129 -17.18 3.94 -5.80
N PRO A 130 -16.48 2.79 -5.62
CA PRO A 130 -17.14 1.49 -5.45
C PRO A 130 -18.14 1.46 -4.32
N GLU A 131 -17.83 2.14 -3.20
CA GLU A 131 -18.71 2.23 -2.03
C GLU A 131 -20.02 2.96 -2.33
N SER A 132 -19.92 4.05 -3.08
CA SER A 132 -21.11 4.81 -3.52
C SER A 132 -21.96 4.03 -4.51
N LEU A 133 -21.32 3.25 -5.38
CA LEU A 133 -22.01 2.37 -6.32
C LEU A 133 -22.74 1.24 -5.59
N GLU A 134 -22.16 0.67 -4.53
CA GLU A 134 -22.81 -0.33 -3.68
C GLU A 134 -24.07 0.24 -3.02
N SER A 135 -23.97 1.42 -2.42
CA SER A 135 -25.12 2.11 -1.84
C SER A 135 -26.25 2.35 -2.86
N MET A 136 -25.89 2.72 -4.10
CA MET A 136 -26.86 2.91 -5.16
C MET A 136 -27.55 1.59 -5.56
N LEU A 137 -26.82 0.50 -5.67
CA LEU A 137 -27.35 -0.84 -5.97
C LEU A 137 -28.25 -1.40 -4.86
N MET A 138 -28.02 -1.01 -3.60
CA MET A 138 -28.84 -1.43 -2.49
C MET A 138 -30.15 -0.67 -2.37
N TYR A 139 -30.09 0.65 -2.44
CA TYR A 139 -31.24 1.50 -2.10
C TYR A 139 -31.95 2.14 -3.29
N ARG A 140 -31.33 2.04 -4.48
CA ARG A 140 -31.87 2.59 -5.74
C ARG A 140 -31.88 1.57 -6.86
N SER A 141 -31.97 0.28 -6.52
CA SER A 141 -31.96 -0.82 -7.49
C SER A 141 -32.98 -0.62 -8.61
N ASN A 142 -34.16 -0.13 -8.28
CA ASN A 142 -35.24 0.14 -9.24
C ASN A 142 -34.93 1.33 -10.16
N ASP A 143 -34.06 2.25 -9.79
CA ASP A 143 -33.65 3.39 -10.61
C ASP A 143 -32.53 2.99 -11.61
N ILE A 144 -31.82 1.88 -11.39
CA ILE A 144 -30.67 1.46 -12.22
C ILE A 144 -30.98 1.40 -13.70
N PRO A 145 -32.14 0.80 -14.18
CA PRO A 145 -32.45 0.81 -15.59
C PRO A 145 -32.61 2.22 -16.17
N ARG A 146 -33.17 3.15 -15.40
CA ARG A 146 -33.33 4.56 -15.82
C ARG A 146 -31.97 5.28 -15.84
N LEU A 147 -31.11 5.03 -14.82
CA LEU A 147 -29.82 5.71 -14.68
C LEU A 147 -28.76 5.20 -15.66
N PHE A 148 -28.78 3.92 -15.98
CA PHE A 148 -27.73 3.23 -16.73
C PHE A 148 -28.26 2.46 -17.98
N GLY A 149 -29.52 2.64 -18.38
CA GLY A 149 -30.12 1.88 -19.47
C GLY A 149 -29.38 2.00 -20.82
N GLN A 150 -28.70 3.12 -21.08
CA GLN A 150 -27.82 3.33 -22.22
C GLN A 150 -26.34 3.36 -21.86
N LEU A 151 -25.91 2.72 -20.76
CA LEU A 151 -24.53 2.67 -20.35
C LEU A 151 -23.68 1.89 -21.37
N ARG A 152 -22.87 2.59 -22.15
CA ARG A 152 -22.01 1.99 -23.18
C ARG A 152 -20.64 1.59 -22.66
N PHE A 153 -20.06 2.40 -21.77
CA PHE A 153 -18.69 2.25 -21.30
C PHE A 153 -18.60 2.26 -19.78
N VAL A 154 -17.67 1.46 -19.26
CA VAL A 154 -17.21 1.52 -17.88
C VAL A 154 -15.68 1.66 -17.90
N VAL A 155 -15.17 2.77 -17.44
CA VAL A 155 -13.73 2.99 -17.25
C VAL A 155 -13.39 2.66 -15.82
N ILE A 156 -12.39 1.79 -15.60
CA ILE A 156 -11.87 1.43 -14.27
C ILE A 156 -10.43 1.88 -14.23
N ASP A 157 -10.16 2.85 -13.37
CA ASP A 157 -8.82 3.42 -13.24
C ASP A 157 -7.98 2.69 -12.20
N GLU A 158 -6.66 2.72 -12.37
CA GLU A 158 -5.65 2.10 -11.51
C GLU A 158 -5.97 0.64 -11.16
N ILE A 159 -6.34 -0.17 -12.18
CA ILE A 159 -6.80 -1.55 -11.95
C ILE A 159 -5.78 -2.42 -11.21
N HIS A 160 -4.49 -2.12 -11.32
CA HIS A 160 -3.43 -2.87 -10.62
C HIS A 160 -3.55 -2.82 -9.09
N VAL A 161 -4.15 -1.76 -8.54
CA VAL A 161 -4.43 -1.64 -7.10
C VAL A 161 -5.69 -2.41 -6.71
N LEU A 162 -6.59 -2.59 -7.66
CA LEU A 162 -7.89 -3.24 -7.45
C LEU A 162 -7.81 -4.76 -7.59
N MET A 163 -7.02 -5.25 -8.57
CA MET A 163 -6.86 -6.68 -8.78
C MET A 163 -6.33 -7.38 -7.52
N GLY A 164 -6.93 -8.52 -7.18
CA GLY A 164 -6.57 -9.30 -5.99
C GLY A 164 -7.10 -8.75 -4.67
N SER A 165 -7.70 -7.55 -4.67
CA SER A 165 -8.37 -6.99 -3.50
C SER A 165 -9.86 -7.32 -3.48
N ASP A 166 -10.48 -7.29 -2.27
CA ASP A 166 -11.93 -7.42 -2.15
C ASP A 166 -12.66 -6.27 -2.84
N ARG A 167 -12.07 -5.08 -2.85
CA ARG A 167 -12.63 -3.91 -3.51
C ARG A 167 -12.71 -4.09 -5.03
N GLY A 168 -11.69 -4.67 -5.64
CA GLY A 168 -11.73 -5.01 -7.07
C GLY A 168 -12.74 -6.11 -7.37
N SER A 169 -12.82 -7.13 -6.53
CA SER A 169 -13.84 -8.17 -6.63
C SER A 169 -15.26 -7.60 -6.46
N GLN A 170 -15.45 -6.64 -5.55
CA GLN A 170 -16.71 -5.91 -5.38
C GLN A 170 -17.12 -5.16 -6.66
N ILE A 171 -16.18 -4.45 -7.31
CA ILE A 171 -16.47 -3.75 -8.57
C ILE A 171 -16.95 -4.73 -9.63
N ILE A 172 -16.29 -5.88 -9.80
CA ILE A 172 -16.70 -6.88 -10.78
C ILE A 172 -18.11 -7.43 -10.46
N ALA A 173 -18.42 -7.66 -9.19
CA ALA A 173 -19.78 -8.06 -8.77
C ALA A 173 -20.83 -6.98 -9.06
N GLN A 174 -20.53 -5.72 -8.74
CA GLN A 174 -21.40 -4.57 -8.97
C GLN A 174 -21.71 -4.39 -10.47
N LEU A 175 -20.69 -4.44 -11.31
CA LEU A 175 -20.86 -4.33 -12.77
C LEU A 175 -21.69 -5.47 -13.35
N SER A 176 -21.56 -6.68 -12.81
CA SER A 176 -22.39 -7.82 -13.22
C SER A 176 -23.83 -7.65 -12.76
N ARG A 177 -24.08 -7.05 -11.59
CA ARG A 177 -25.41 -6.71 -11.11
C ARG A 177 -26.06 -5.63 -11.97
N ILE A 178 -25.32 -4.58 -12.33
CA ILE A 178 -25.80 -3.52 -13.25
C ILE A 178 -26.18 -4.15 -14.59
N ALA A 179 -25.28 -4.93 -15.20
CA ALA A 179 -25.51 -5.56 -16.50
C ALA A 179 -26.80 -6.42 -16.51
N ARG A 180 -27.07 -7.14 -15.41
CA ARG A 180 -28.31 -7.90 -15.25
C ARG A 180 -29.55 -7.00 -15.20
N LEU A 181 -29.45 -5.85 -14.52
CA LEU A 181 -30.59 -4.92 -14.37
C LEU A 181 -30.90 -4.14 -15.65
N ILE A 182 -29.86 -3.81 -16.45
CA ILE A 182 -30.02 -3.07 -17.71
C ILE A 182 -30.18 -3.97 -18.94
N GLY A 183 -29.97 -5.29 -18.82
CA GLY A 183 -30.13 -6.28 -19.86
C GLY A 183 -28.99 -6.39 -20.87
N HIS A 184 -27.87 -5.68 -20.69
CA HIS A 184 -26.69 -5.77 -21.54
C HIS A 184 -25.39 -5.53 -20.76
N HIS A 185 -24.24 -5.91 -21.34
CA HIS A 185 -22.91 -5.71 -20.75
C HIS A 185 -22.24 -4.48 -21.38
N PRO A 186 -22.01 -3.40 -20.61
CA PRO A 186 -21.19 -2.28 -21.07
C PRO A 186 -19.76 -2.73 -21.38
N ARG A 187 -19.11 -2.05 -22.33
CA ARG A 187 -17.68 -2.26 -22.61
C ARG A 187 -16.84 -1.75 -21.45
N ARG A 188 -15.85 -2.55 -21.03
CA ARG A 188 -14.96 -2.16 -19.96
C ARG A 188 -13.62 -1.69 -20.49
N VAL A 189 -13.13 -0.58 -19.96
CA VAL A 189 -11.82 -0.02 -20.26
C VAL A 189 -11.04 0.06 -18.95
N GLY A 190 -9.98 -0.72 -18.84
CA GLY A 190 -9.10 -0.74 -17.66
C GLY A 190 -7.85 0.09 -17.89
N LEU A 191 -7.54 1.00 -16.97
CA LEU A 191 -6.33 1.81 -16.99
C LEU A 191 -5.37 1.34 -15.90
N SER A 192 -4.10 1.16 -16.25
CA SER A 192 -3.07 0.72 -15.32
C SER A 192 -1.71 1.32 -15.62
N ALA A 193 -0.95 1.62 -14.58
CA ALA A 193 0.44 2.05 -14.75
C ALA A 193 1.37 0.86 -15.05
N THR A 194 1.18 -0.26 -14.34
CA THR A 194 2.04 -1.44 -14.43
C THR A 194 1.22 -2.71 -14.22
N VAL A 195 1.40 -3.71 -15.07
CA VAL A 195 0.76 -5.03 -14.94
C VAL A 195 1.77 -6.11 -15.30
N GLY A 196 2.02 -7.04 -14.40
CA GLY A 196 2.98 -8.12 -14.60
C GLY A 196 2.46 -9.28 -15.46
N ASP A 197 1.15 -9.48 -15.48
CA ASP A 197 0.47 -10.54 -16.25
C ASP A 197 -0.75 -9.95 -16.95
N LEU A 198 -0.55 -9.52 -18.21
CA LEU A 198 -1.61 -8.94 -19.03
C LEU A 198 -2.77 -9.91 -19.32
N PRO A 199 -2.53 -11.21 -19.62
CA PRO A 199 -3.61 -12.18 -19.78
C PRO A 199 -4.52 -12.30 -18.55
N THR A 200 -3.96 -12.43 -17.36
CA THR A 200 -4.73 -12.51 -16.11
C THR A 200 -5.51 -11.20 -15.85
N ALA A 201 -4.90 -10.05 -16.08
CA ALA A 201 -5.57 -8.76 -15.93
C ALA A 201 -6.69 -8.56 -16.95
N ALA A 202 -6.49 -8.97 -18.21
CA ALA A 202 -7.51 -8.93 -19.26
C ALA A 202 -8.70 -9.85 -18.94
N ALA A 203 -8.43 -11.05 -18.44
CA ALA A 203 -9.46 -11.99 -17.98
C ALA A 203 -10.26 -11.43 -16.79
N TRP A 204 -9.58 -10.81 -15.82
CA TRP A 204 -10.24 -10.15 -14.69
C TRP A 204 -11.15 -9.00 -15.14
N LEU A 205 -10.64 -8.12 -16.03
CA LEU A 205 -11.41 -6.99 -16.56
C LEU A 205 -12.64 -7.46 -17.34
N GLY A 206 -12.47 -8.51 -18.16
CA GLY A 206 -13.53 -9.09 -19.00
C GLY A 206 -14.49 -10.03 -18.27
N ALA A 207 -14.25 -10.32 -16.98
CA ALA A 207 -15.02 -11.33 -16.24
C ALA A 207 -16.53 -11.08 -16.29
N GLY A 208 -17.28 -12.08 -16.75
CA GLY A 208 -18.75 -12.04 -16.86
C GLY A 208 -19.30 -11.21 -18.02
N THR A 209 -18.47 -10.61 -18.89
CA THR A 209 -18.97 -9.80 -20.03
C THR A 209 -19.25 -10.63 -21.30
N GLY A 210 -18.63 -11.79 -21.42
CA GLY A 210 -18.61 -12.56 -22.66
C GLY A 210 -17.85 -11.93 -23.83
N ARG A 211 -17.21 -10.76 -23.59
CA ARG A 211 -16.41 -10.01 -24.56
C ARG A 211 -14.92 -10.34 -24.41
N ARG A 212 -14.22 -10.39 -25.52
CA ARG A 212 -12.75 -10.41 -25.52
C ARG A 212 -12.22 -9.10 -24.92
N THR A 213 -11.08 -9.16 -24.24
CA THR A 213 -10.36 -7.97 -23.78
C THR A 213 -9.06 -7.85 -24.60
N ASP A 214 -8.93 -6.76 -25.33
CA ASP A 214 -7.69 -6.43 -26.01
C ASP A 214 -6.76 -5.68 -25.06
N ALA A 215 -5.51 -6.12 -25.00
CA ALA A 215 -4.46 -5.52 -24.15
C ALA A 215 -3.26 -5.21 -25.04
N PRO A 216 -3.27 -4.09 -25.78
CA PRO A 216 -2.16 -3.72 -26.64
C PRO A 216 -0.89 -3.53 -25.83
N TYR A 217 0.19 -4.14 -26.32
CA TYR A 217 1.51 -4.04 -25.70
C TYR A 217 2.27 -2.83 -26.23
N PHE A 218 2.60 -1.92 -25.33
CA PHE A 218 3.43 -0.76 -25.66
C PHE A 218 4.88 -1.07 -25.30
N ARG A 219 5.76 -1.06 -26.29
CA ARG A 219 7.19 -1.17 -26.04
C ARG A 219 7.63 0.07 -25.27
N ASP A 220 8.00 -0.12 -24.02
CA ASP A 220 8.69 0.92 -23.26
C ASP A 220 10.06 1.14 -23.91
N GLU A 221 10.25 2.26 -24.60
CA GLU A 221 11.55 2.69 -25.06
C GLU A 221 12.42 2.76 -23.80
N ARG A 222 13.63 2.19 -23.86
CA ARG A 222 14.53 2.03 -22.72
C ARG A 222 14.63 3.34 -21.94
N THR A 223 13.78 3.49 -20.96
CA THR A 223 13.75 4.68 -20.09
C THR A 223 15.07 4.71 -19.33
N LYS A 224 15.85 5.75 -19.54
CA LYS A 224 17.07 5.97 -18.77
C LYS A 224 16.68 6.45 -17.39
N TRP A 225 17.14 5.78 -16.37
CA TRP A 225 16.96 6.20 -14.97
C TRP A 225 18.26 6.73 -14.40
N ARG A 226 18.15 7.67 -13.49
CA ARG A 226 19.26 8.11 -12.65
C ARG A 226 19.01 7.55 -11.25
N LEU A 227 19.67 6.42 -10.94
CA LEU A 227 19.53 5.73 -9.66
C LEU A 227 20.76 5.94 -8.80
N GLY A 228 20.57 6.05 -7.49
CA GLY A 228 21.63 6.03 -6.50
C GLY A 228 21.18 5.31 -5.24
N LEU A 229 21.98 4.36 -4.77
CA LEU A 229 21.75 3.63 -3.51
C LEU A 229 22.91 3.93 -2.57
N GLU A 230 22.61 4.41 -1.37
CA GLU A 230 23.61 4.70 -0.34
C GLU A 230 23.26 4.04 0.97
N HIS A 231 24.27 3.67 1.73
CA HIS A 231 24.14 2.96 2.98
C HIS A 231 24.86 3.71 4.11
N PHE A 232 24.24 3.71 5.29
CA PHE A 232 24.75 4.33 6.48
C PHE A 232 24.54 3.40 7.68
N TYR A 233 25.51 3.39 8.59
CA TYR A 233 25.28 2.86 9.90
C TYR A 233 24.69 3.94 10.79
N ASN A 234 23.72 3.56 11.63
CA ASN A 234 23.20 4.43 12.69
C ASN A 234 24.37 4.86 13.56
N THR A 235 24.43 6.14 13.89
CA THR A 235 25.43 6.64 14.83
C THR A 235 25.12 6.12 16.23
N ASP A 236 26.12 6.21 17.14
CA ASP A 236 26.06 5.76 18.56
C ASP A 236 24.86 6.32 19.37
N THR A 237 23.99 7.12 18.78
CA THR A 237 22.68 7.44 19.35
C THR A 237 21.88 6.17 19.69
N GLY A 238 22.08 5.06 18.99
CA GLY A 238 21.56 3.75 19.38
C GLY A 238 22.25 3.11 20.60
N ARG A 239 23.45 3.58 21.00
CA ARG A 239 24.10 3.18 22.25
C ARG A 239 23.68 4.01 23.46
N LEU A 240 23.17 5.22 23.23
CA LEU A 240 22.56 6.06 24.29
C LEU A 240 21.15 5.56 24.66
N GLU A 241 20.62 4.62 23.93
CA GLU A 241 19.32 3.97 24.16
C GLU A 241 19.44 2.66 24.98
N SER A 242 20.53 2.39 25.65
CA SER A 242 20.48 1.50 26.84
C SER A 242 19.53 2.15 27.84
N GLU A 243 18.68 1.38 28.50
CA GLU A 243 17.70 1.90 29.49
C GLU A 243 18.37 2.85 30.50
N ASP A 244 19.62 2.61 30.88
CA ASP A 244 20.40 3.46 31.78
C ASP A 244 20.79 4.81 31.14
N ALA A 245 21.09 4.85 29.84
CA ALA A 245 21.47 6.09 29.16
C ALA A 245 20.24 6.93 28.83
N LEU A 246 19.10 6.30 28.51
CA LEU A 246 17.80 6.97 28.35
C LEU A 246 17.35 7.57 29.69
N ALA A 247 17.46 6.82 30.79
CA ALA A 247 17.14 7.30 32.13
C ALA A 247 18.05 8.49 32.54
N ALA A 248 19.35 8.44 32.25
CA ALA A 248 20.29 9.52 32.53
C ALA A 248 20.02 10.75 31.64
N ALA A 249 19.71 10.59 30.38
CA ALA A 249 19.32 11.69 29.47
C ALA A 249 17.98 12.33 29.90
N TYR A 250 17.02 11.51 30.30
CA TYR A 250 15.72 11.96 30.81
C TYR A 250 15.83 12.74 32.12
N GLU A 251 16.70 12.27 33.04
CA GLU A 251 17.01 12.99 34.29
C GLU A 251 17.77 14.29 34.05
N ALA A 252 18.69 14.33 33.09
CA ALA A 252 19.42 15.54 32.72
C ALA A 252 18.48 16.59 32.10
N GLU A 253 17.58 16.16 31.25
CA GLU A 253 16.58 17.04 30.62
C GLU A 253 15.56 17.55 31.65
N ARG A 254 15.13 16.71 32.59
CA ARG A 254 14.26 17.11 33.71
C ARG A 254 14.93 18.09 34.65
N ARG A 255 16.22 17.96 34.89
CA ARG A 255 17.02 18.90 35.68
C ARG A 255 17.19 20.24 34.95
N ALA A 256 17.39 20.21 33.64
CA ALA A 256 17.46 21.42 32.81
C ALA A 256 16.13 22.18 32.78
N GLN A 257 14.99 21.45 32.67
CA GLN A 257 13.65 22.03 32.72
C GLN A 257 13.29 22.56 34.13
N ALA A 258 13.68 21.88 35.20
CA ALA A 258 13.48 22.35 36.57
C ALA A 258 14.33 23.58 36.91
N SER A 259 15.49 23.75 36.27
CA SER A 259 16.32 24.95 36.42
C SER A 259 15.84 26.14 35.59
N ALA A 260 15.02 25.91 34.58
CA ALA A 260 14.43 26.95 33.72
C ALA A 260 13.06 27.47 34.21
N GLY A 261 12.46 26.85 35.25
CA GLY A 261 11.08 27.06 35.67
C GLY A 261 10.84 27.79 37.00
N ASP A 262 11.85 28.29 37.72
CA ASP A 262 11.58 29.01 38.98
C ASP A 262 12.54 30.18 39.23
N PRO A 263 12.07 31.45 39.05
CA PRO A 263 12.89 32.63 39.37
C PRO A 263 12.83 33.02 40.84
N ASN A 264 12.30 32.23 41.76
CA ASN A 264 12.16 32.64 43.16
C ASN A 264 12.38 31.53 44.18
N ILE A 265 13.64 31.12 44.42
CA ILE A 265 14.07 30.65 45.77
C ILE A 265 15.53 31.11 45.99
N GLY A 266 15.69 32.14 46.79
CA GLY A 266 16.95 32.65 47.22
C GLY A 266 17.61 31.82 48.29
N SER A 267 18.91 31.82 48.23
CA SER A 267 19.95 31.70 49.28
C SER A 267 19.80 30.62 50.36
N ALA A 268 20.69 29.67 50.39
CA ALA A 268 21.68 29.54 51.47
C ALA A 268 22.55 28.28 51.29
N ALA A 269 23.79 28.54 51.42
CA ALA A 269 24.88 27.78 52.01
C ALA A 269 26.09 27.54 51.12
N ALA A 270 27.15 28.14 51.62
CA ALA A 270 28.53 28.22 51.15
C ALA A 270 29.25 26.85 51.10
N GLY A 271 30.19 26.73 50.16
CA GLY A 271 31.23 25.68 50.13
C GLY A 271 32.23 26.02 49.03
N GLU A 272 33.38 26.41 49.42
CA GLU A 272 34.58 26.91 48.70
C GLU A 272 35.07 25.98 47.59
N GLY A 273 35.62 26.54 46.50
CA GLY A 273 36.55 25.86 45.65
C GLY A 273 36.70 26.33 44.21
N ASP A 274 37.53 27.31 44.05
CA ASP A 274 38.58 27.55 43.04
C ASP A 274 38.24 28.00 41.60
N ASN A 275 38.99 28.96 41.23
CA ASN A 275 39.15 29.82 40.08
C ASN A 275 39.08 29.20 38.67
N GLY A 276 38.44 29.96 37.80
CA GLY A 276 38.62 29.89 36.34
C GLY A 276 37.83 31.01 35.66
N GLY A 277 38.48 32.14 35.40
CA GLY A 277 37.82 33.31 34.85
C GLY A 277 37.25 33.12 33.47
N SER A 278 36.04 33.59 33.27
CA SER A 278 35.46 33.86 31.95
C SER A 278 35.07 35.33 31.88
N GLU A 279 35.66 36.06 30.97
CA GLU A 279 35.32 37.43 30.63
C GLU A 279 33.88 37.55 30.14
N THR A 280 33.05 38.33 30.83
CA THR A 280 31.73 38.71 30.37
C THR A 280 31.86 40.02 29.59
N SER A 281 31.50 39.99 28.31
CA SER A 281 31.30 41.20 27.48
C SER A 281 29.85 41.66 27.64
N GLU A 282 29.68 42.87 28.14
CA GLU A 282 28.42 43.60 28.27
C GLU A 282 28.13 44.39 26.99
N ASN A 283 26.84 44.51 26.61
CA ASN A 283 26.38 45.43 25.55
C ASN A 283 25.99 46.79 26.15
N GLU A 284 25.98 47.87 25.32
CA GLU A 284 25.76 49.24 25.67
C GLU A 284 24.42 49.56 26.39
N ASP A 285 23.47 48.63 26.50
CA ASP A 285 22.17 48.79 27.17
C ASP A 285 22.01 48.07 28.51
N GLY A 286 23.09 47.48 29.07
CA GLY A 286 23.08 46.95 30.43
C GLY A 286 22.20 45.73 30.71
N GLU A 287 21.65 45.04 29.70
CA GLU A 287 20.94 43.76 29.86
C GLU A 287 21.88 42.59 29.61
N PRO A 288 21.89 41.54 30.47
CA PRO A 288 22.73 40.39 30.24
C PRO A 288 22.28 39.66 28.98
N ARG A 289 23.16 39.62 27.97
CA ARG A 289 22.97 38.82 26.78
C ARG A 289 22.80 37.36 27.20
N ARG A 290 21.59 36.84 27.13
CA ARG A 290 21.32 35.39 27.26
C ARG A 290 22.11 34.71 26.15
N THR A 291 23.31 34.23 26.46
CA THR A 291 23.98 33.29 25.62
C THR A 291 23.06 32.04 25.52
N ARG A 292 22.52 31.80 24.33
CA ARG A 292 21.94 30.50 24.05
C ARG A 292 22.98 29.45 24.48
N PRO A 293 22.63 28.46 25.33
CA PRO A 293 23.54 27.37 25.58
C PRO A 293 23.96 26.83 24.20
N GLU A 294 25.25 26.72 23.93
CA GLU A 294 25.75 25.97 22.77
C GLU A 294 25.02 24.63 22.79
N PRO A 295 24.30 24.27 21.75
CA PRO A 295 23.66 22.96 21.69
C PRO A 295 24.82 21.96 21.83
N ALA A 296 24.76 21.12 22.84
CA ALA A 296 25.62 19.95 22.93
C ALA A 296 25.62 19.38 21.51
N GLN A 297 26.80 19.16 20.89
CA GLN A 297 26.92 18.70 19.51
C GLN A 297 26.06 17.47 19.35
N ALA A 298 24.81 17.66 18.96
CA ALA A 298 23.92 16.58 18.59
C ALA A 298 24.56 16.00 17.34
N MET A 299 25.21 14.84 17.46
CA MET A 299 25.69 14.10 16.30
C MET A 299 24.46 13.73 15.51
N LEU A 300 24.23 14.46 14.41
CA LEU A 300 23.13 14.20 13.48
C LEU A 300 23.40 12.83 12.84
N ASP A 301 22.35 12.04 12.69
CA ASP A 301 22.45 10.76 12.00
C ASP A 301 22.86 10.97 10.53
N PRO A 302 23.98 10.38 10.08
CA PRO A 302 24.54 10.66 8.75
C PRO A 302 23.59 10.25 7.61
N GLY A 303 22.72 9.26 7.82
CA GLY A 303 21.73 8.84 6.84
C GLY A 303 20.65 9.90 6.64
N TYR A 304 20.18 10.52 7.73
CA TYR A 304 19.20 11.62 7.63
C TYR A 304 19.82 12.91 7.18
N GLU A 305 21.06 13.21 7.54
CA GLU A 305 21.78 14.35 6.98
C GLU A 305 21.95 14.25 5.46
N TYR A 306 22.35 13.05 4.99
CA TYR A 306 22.45 12.78 3.56
C TYR A 306 21.10 12.91 2.86
N LEU A 307 20.03 12.36 3.47
CA LEU A 307 18.68 12.48 2.95
C LEU A 307 18.26 13.95 2.84
N TYR A 308 18.50 14.74 3.89
CA TYR A 308 18.24 16.18 3.92
C TYR A 308 18.98 16.91 2.79
N ASP A 309 20.28 16.66 2.65
CA ASP A 309 21.08 17.29 1.61
C ASP A 309 20.63 16.91 0.19
N CYS A 310 20.14 15.68 0.00
CA CYS A 310 19.55 15.26 -1.27
C CYS A 310 18.28 16.02 -1.66
N THR A 311 17.61 16.68 -0.70
CA THR A 311 16.39 17.46 -0.96
C THR A 311 16.65 18.95 -1.25
N LYS A 312 17.88 19.47 -1.06
CA LYS A 312 18.17 20.90 -1.18
C LYS A 312 17.95 21.43 -2.59
N GLY A 313 17.18 22.54 -2.67
CA GLY A 313 16.88 23.24 -3.92
C GLY A 313 16.12 22.39 -4.95
N LYS A 314 15.35 21.41 -4.48
CA LYS A 314 14.56 20.51 -5.33
C LYS A 314 13.19 20.24 -4.73
N LYS A 315 12.20 20.16 -5.58
CA LYS A 315 10.91 19.61 -5.25
C LYS A 315 11.00 18.08 -5.23
N CYS A 316 10.81 17.48 -4.05
CA CYS A 316 11.02 16.06 -3.82
C CYS A 316 9.82 15.36 -3.16
N ILE A 317 9.71 14.06 -3.40
CA ILE A 317 8.95 13.14 -2.52
C ILE A 317 9.94 12.21 -1.84
N VAL A 318 9.77 12.03 -0.53
CA VAL A 318 10.46 11.01 0.28
C VAL A 318 9.47 9.92 0.60
N PHE A 319 9.63 8.75 0.01
CA PHE A 319 8.79 7.59 0.31
C PHE A 319 9.34 6.79 1.48
N SER A 320 8.45 6.38 2.35
CA SER A 320 8.67 5.39 3.41
C SER A 320 7.71 4.22 3.25
N ASN A 321 8.01 3.09 3.88
CA ASN A 321 7.19 1.89 3.75
C ASN A 321 6.06 1.80 4.78
N SER A 322 6.15 2.56 5.88
CA SER A 322 5.10 2.67 6.90
C SER A 322 4.74 4.13 7.18
N ARG A 323 3.60 4.33 7.85
CA ARG A 323 3.13 5.66 8.27
C ARG A 323 4.03 6.21 9.38
N GLU A 324 4.38 5.36 10.32
CA GLU A 324 5.24 5.66 11.45
C GLU A 324 6.64 6.11 10.97
N GLU A 325 7.22 5.37 10.00
CA GLU A 325 8.49 5.77 9.39
C GLU A 325 8.37 7.12 8.68
N THR A 326 7.26 7.37 7.98
CA THR A 326 6.99 8.65 7.31
C THR A 326 6.94 9.81 8.31
N GLU A 327 6.27 9.60 9.44
CA GLU A 327 6.19 10.59 10.53
C GLU A 327 7.56 10.89 11.11
N TYR A 328 8.31 9.84 11.42
CA TYR A 328 9.66 9.96 11.98
C TYR A 328 10.60 10.69 11.03
N VAL A 329 10.64 10.30 9.76
CA VAL A 329 11.46 10.93 8.72
C VAL A 329 11.11 12.42 8.61
N THR A 330 9.82 12.75 8.59
CA THR A 330 9.39 14.16 8.49
C THR A 330 9.82 14.97 9.70
N ALA A 331 9.60 14.45 10.90
CA ALA A 331 9.99 15.13 12.15
C ALA A 331 11.52 15.33 12.21
N THR A 332 12.30 14.32 11.83
CA THR A 332 13.77 14.40 11.81
C THR A 332 14.27 15.43 10.80
N LEU A 333 13.70 15.47 9.58
CA LEU A 333 14.11 16.45 8.57
C LEU A 333 13.77 17.89 9.01
N ARG A 334 12.64 18.10 9.68
CA ARG A 334 12.28 19.39 10.28
C ARG A 334 13.25 19.81 11.38
N GLN A 335 13.64 18.89 12.26
CA GLN A 335 14.64 19.14 13.29
C GLN A 335 16.01 19.50 12.70
N ILE A 336 16.43 18.86 11.60
CA ILE A 336 17.66 19.21 10.89
C ILE A 336 17.55 20.61 10.29
N ALA A 337 16.39 20.98 9.70
CA ALA A 337 16.16 22.32 9.17
C ALA A 337 16.26 23.38 10.28
N ASP A 338 15.59 23.16 11.42
CA ASP A 338 15.65 24.08 12.57
C ASP A 338 17.07 24.21 13.12
N TYR A 339 17.79 23.08 13.28
CA TYR A 339 19.18 23.08 13.72
C TYR A 339 20.11 23.87 12.78
N ARG A 340 19.89 23.78 11.47
CA ARG A 340 20.66 24.51 10.45
C ARG A 340 20.19 25.94 10.22
N GLY A 341 19.10 26.39 10.87
CA GLY A 341 18.48 27.69 10.66
C GLY A 341 17.87 27.85 9.26
N GLU A 342 17.53 26.76 8.61
CA GLU A 342 16.89 26.75 7.30
C GLU A 342 15.34 26.70 7.45
N PRO A 343 14.56 27.24 6.51
CA PRO A 343 13.10 27.23 6.58
C PRO A 343 12.51 25.83 6.52
N ASP A 344 11.43 25.57 7.28
CA ASP A 344 10.66 24.32 7.19
C ASP A 344 9.91 24.26 5.87
N ARG A 345 10.28 23.32 5.02
CA ARG A 345 9.69 23.03 3.71
C ARG A 345 9.17 21.60 3.62
N PHE A 346 9.11 20.91 4.75
CA PHE A 346 8.74 19.50 4.81
C PHE A 346 7.25 19.33 5.08
N LEU A 347 6.59 18.63 4.19
CA LEU A 347 5.19 18.25 4.26
C LEU A 347 5.08 16.75 4.52
N ILE A 348 3.92 16.32 4.97
CA ILE A 348 3.64 14.91 5.22
C ILE A 348 2.34 14.50 4.54
N HIS A 349 2.29 13.26 4.02
CA HIS A 349 1.10 12.76 3.34
C HIS A 349 0.91 11.23 3.55
N HIS A 350 -0.07 10.85 4.34
CA HIS A 350 -0.51 9.46 4.51
C HIS A 350 -1.98 9.38 4.94
N GLY A 351 -2.54 8.16 4.90
CA GLY A 351 -3.98 7.93 5.06
C GLY A 351 -4.59 8.35 6.40
N ASN A 352 -3.79 8.43 7.48
CA ASN A 352 -4.26 8.74 8.83
C ASN A 352 -4.27 10.23 9.18
N LEU A 353 -3.79 11.08 8.27
CA LEU A 353 -3.87 12.52 8.44
C LEU A 353 -5.29 13.05 8.20
N SER A 354 -5.60 14.18 8.81
CA SER A 354 -6.84 14.91 8.51
C SER A 354 -6.92 15.29 7.03
N ALA A 355 -8.15 15.43 6.50
CA ALA A 355 -8.34 15.81 5.10
C ALA A 355 -7.66 17.15 4.78
N GLN A 356 -7.74 18.12 5.70
CA GLN A 356 -7.16 19.45 5.53
C GLN A 356 -5.63 19.40 5.34
N LEU A 357 -4.91 18.63 6.15
CA LEU A 357 -3.45 18.51 6.05
C LEU A 357 -3.03 17.82 4.74
N ARG A 358 -3.80 16.84 4.29
CA ARG A 358 -3.54 16.15 3.02
C ARG A 358 -3.77 17.09 1.83
N GLU A 359 -4.88 17.81 1.82
CA GLU A 359 -5.22 18.77 0.75
C GLU A 359 -4.22 19.92 0.70
N GLU A 360 -3.76 20.42 1.84
CA GLU A 360 -2.70 21.43 1.92
C GLU A 360 -1.40 20.90 1.30
N ALA A 361 -0.96 19.69 1.66
CA ALA A 361 0.23 19.08 1.09
C ALA A 361 0.10 18.89 -0.44
N GLU A 362 -1.06 18.41 -0.91
CA GLU A 362 -1.33 18.25 -2.34
C GLU A 362 -1.33 19.60 -3.07
N LEU A 363 -1.92 20.64 -2.50
CA LEU A 363 -1.99 21.98 -3.09
C LEU A 363 -0.59 22.61 -3.21
N ARG A 364 0.21 22.57 -2.15
CA ARG A 364 1.58 23.08 -2.17
C ARG A 364 2.50 22.29 -3.11
N MET A 365 2.29 20.97 -3.24
CA MET A 365 3.00 20.16 -4.21
C MET A 365 2.64 20.49 -5.67
N LYS A 366 1.44 21.02 -5.94
CA LYS A 366 1.03 21.48 -7.27
C LYS A 366 1.59 22.86 -7.64
N ASN A 367 1.97 23.68 -6.67
CA ASN A 367 2.55 24.99 -6.91
C ASN A 367 3.99 24.86 -7.42
N ASP A 368 4.25 25.16 -8.70
CA ASP A 368 5.57 25.00 -9.34
C ASP A 368 6.65 25.94 -8.77
N ASP A 369 6.26 27.02 -8.09
CA ASP A 369 7.18 28.02 -7.53
C ASP A 369 7.73 27.65 -6.15
N GLU A 370 7.21 26.59 -5.51
CA GLU A 370 7.64 26.17 -4.19
C GLU A 370 8.52 24.90 -4.25
N ASP A 371 9.73 24.97 -3.70
CA ASP A 371 10.62 23.82 -3.52
C ASP A 371 10.28 23.05 -2.22
N VAL A 372 9.09 22.45 -2.17
CA VAL A 372 8.64 21.65 -1.03
C VAL A 372 9.08 20.20 -1.13
N VAL A 373 9.22 19.56 0.01
CA VAL A 373 9.54 18.14 0.16
C VAL A 373 8.41 17.45 0.89
N THR A 374 7.77 16.46 0.26
CA THR A 374 6.68 15.71 0.88
C THR A 374 7.14 14.32 1.27
N CYS A 375 7.11 14.00 2.56
CA CYS A 375 7.29 12.65 3.05
C CYS A 375 5.96 11.89 2.95
N ALA A 376 5.95 10.73 2.31
CA ALA A 376 4.72 10.03 1.97
C ALA A 376 4.85 8.50 2.01
N THR A 377 3.71 7.84 2.22
CA THR A 377 3.52 6.40 2.00
C THR A 377 3.02 6.13 0.59
N VAL A 378 2.44 4.95 0.35
CA VAL A 378 1.80 4.54 -0.92
C VAL A 378 0.71 5.51 -1.42
N THR A 379 0.20 6.40 -0.58
CA THR A 379 -0.84 7.36 -0.98
C THR A 379 -0.40 8.31 -2.11
N MET A 380 0.90 8.59 -2.20
CA MET A 380 1.48 9.40 -3.29
C MET A 380 2.05 8.55 -4.44
N GLU A 381 1.98 7.21 -4.38
CA GLU A 381 2.28 6.32 -5.51
C GLU A 381 1.22 6.41 -6.59
N LEU A 382 -0.03 6.72 -6.21
CA LEU A 382 -1.18 6.72 -7.10
C LEU A 382 -1.43 8.12 -7.69
N GLY A 383 -1.78 8.16 -8.93
CA GLY A 383 -2.38 9.13 -9.83
C GLY A 383 -2.37 10.64 -9.58
N ILE A 384 -1.96 11.14 -8.43
CA ILE A 384 -1.95 12.59 -8.18
C ILE A 384 -0.97 13.27 -9.15
N ASP A 385 -1.45 14.28 -9.87
CA ASP A 385 -0.62 15.03 -10.79
C ASP A 385 0.21 16.10 -10.05
N ILE A 386 1.48 15.76 -9.88
CA ILE A 386 2.47 16.70 -9.35
C ILE A 386 3.27 17.23 -10.55
N CYS A 387 3.03 18.48 -10.91
CA CYS A 387 3.49 19.05 -12.16
C CYS A 387 5.02 19.02 -12.34
N ARG A 388 5.80 19.40 -11.32
CA ARG A 388 7.26 19.43 -11.35
C ARG A 388 7.82 18.66 -10.16
N LEU A 389 8.18 17.40 -10.36
CA LEU A 389 8.93 16.62 -9.38
C LEU A 389 10.30 16.27 -9.96
N GLU A 390 11.35 16.71 -9.26
CA GLU A 390 12.71 16.59 -9.77
C GLU A 390 13.39 15.31 -9.30
N ARG A 391 13.10 14.89 -8.05
CA ARG A 391 13.72 13.71 -7.44
C ARG A 391 12.75 12.97 -6.55
N VAL A 392 12.84 11.65 -6.60
CA VAL A 392 12.23 10.74 -5.62
C VAL A 392 13.32 10.24 -4.68
N LEU A 393 13.03 10.26 -3.41
CA LEU A 393 13.86 9.68 -2.36
C LEU A 393 13.10 8.51 -1.73
N GLN A 394 13.82 7.48 -1.31
CA GLN A 394 13.23 6.29 -0.71
C GLN A 394 14.01 5.90 0.53
N MET A 395 13.32 5.77 1.65
CA MET A 395 13.87 5.15 2.85
C MET A 395 13.71 3.63 2.76
N GLY A 396 14.83 2.90 2.91
CA GLY A 396 14.84 1.47 2.73
C GLY A 396 14.53 1.00 1.31
N SER A 397 14.02 -0.22 1.16
CA SER A 397 13.68 -0.84 -0.12
C SER A 397 12.18 -0.75 -0.41
N PRO A 398 11.76 -0.47 -1.65
CA PRO A 398 10.38 -0.77 -2.06
C PRO A 398 10.07 -2.25 -1.82
N VAL A 399 8.79 -2.60 -1.69
CA VAL A 399 8.37 -3.98 -1.44
C VAL A 399 8.23 -4.81 -2.72
N SER A 400 8.08 -4.14 -3.87
CA SER A 400 7.84 -4.77 -5.17
C SER A 400 8.45 -3.97 -6.31
N VAL A 401 8.59 -4.63 -7.47
CA VAL A 401 8.99 -3.98 -8.73
C VAL A 401 7.92 -2.99 -9.16
N SER A 402 6.65 -3.33 -9.01
CA SER A 402 5.54 -2.43 -9.31
C SER A 402 5.63 -1.13 -8.50
N SER A 403 5.88 -1.21 -7.19
CA SER A 403 6.08 -0.04 -6.32
C SER A 403 7.29 0.81 -6.75
N LEU A 404 8.43 0.16 -7.08
CA LEU A 404 9.59 0.88 -7.64
C LEU A 404 9.21 1.71 -8.88
N LEU A 405 8.51 1.09 -9.83
CA LEU A 405 8.12 1.73 -11.08
C LEU A 405 7.16 2.90 -10.86
N GLN A 406 6.21 2.75 -9.95
CA GLN A 406 5.24 3.80 -9.63
C GLN A 406 5.91 4.99 -8.93
N ARG A 407 6.84 4.74 -7.98
CA ARG A 407 7.59 5.77 -7.27
C ARG A 407 8.51 6.54 -8.21
N ILE A 408 9.38 5.83 -8.95
CA ILE A 408 10.33 6.50 -9.87
C ILE A 408 9.60 7.26 -10.97
N GLY A 409 8.45 6.75 -11.45
CA GLY A 409 7.60 7.39 -12.44
C GLY A 409 6.96 8.71 -11.97
N ARG A 410 7.10 9.10 -10.70
CA ARG A 410 6.70 10.42 -10.22
C ARG A 410 7.67 11.51 -10.64
N SER A 411 8.98 11.22 -10.77
CA SER A 411 10.00 12.16 -11.27
C SER A 411 10.18 12.08 -12.78
N GLY A 412 10.86 13.06 -13.35
CA GLY A 412 11.23 13.07 -14.77
C GLY A 412 10.09 13.39 -15.73
N ARG A 413 8.98 13.94 -15.27
CA ARG A 413 7.89 14.41 -16.14
C ARG A 413 8.36 15.58 -17.02
N ARG A 414 7.68 15.81 -18.15
CA ARG A 414 8.05 16.82 -19.15
C ARG A 414 9.40 16.59 -19.85
N GLY A 415 9.80 15.33 -20.02
CA GLY A 415 11.02 14.97 -20.78
C GLY A 415 12.32 14.91 -19.96
N GLY A 416 12.23 15.09 -18.64
CA GLY A 416 13.36 14.87 -17.72
C GLY A 416 13.68 13.38 -17.55
N VAL A 417 14.93 13.08 -17.16
CA VAL A 417 15.32 11.71 -16.76
C VAL A 417 14.80 11.44 -15.35
N PRO A 418 14.00 10.39 -15.12
CA PRO A 418 13.56 10.02 -13.78
C PRO A 418 14.74 9.78 -12.83
N GLU A 419 14.70 10.40 -11.65
CA GLU A 419 15.76 10.33 -10.67
C GLU A 419 15.23 9.77 -9.34
N MET A 420 15.93 8.74 -8.81
CA MET A 420 15.60 8.13 -7.52
C MET A 420 16.84 7.82 -6.71
N MET A 421 16.83 8.26 -5.45
CA MET A 421 17.87 7.95 -4.47
C MET A 421 17.26 7.10 -3.35
N MET A 422 17.93 6.00 -2.98
CA MET A 422 17.52 5.14 -1.87
C MET A 422 18.55 5.21 -0.75
N VAL A 423 18.08 5.36 0.47
CA VAL A 423 18.91 5.47 1.67
C VAL A 423 18.60 4.28 2.58
N PHE A 424 19.65 3.51 2.88
CA PHE A 424 19.58 2.36 3.77
C PHE A 424 20.29 2.67 5.07
N ARG A 425 19.68 2.30 6.17
CA ARG A 425 20.22 2.52 7.52
C ARG A 425 20.19 1.21 8.29
N GLU A 426 21.26 0.91 8.98
CA GLU A 426 21.43 -0.30 9.81
C GLU A 426 22.22 0.04 11.09
N ASP A 427 22.02 -0.77 12.11
CA ASP A 427 22.85 -0.70 13.30
C ASP A 427 24.26 -1.26 13.02
N VAL A 428 25.25 -0.73 13.72
CA VAL A 428 26.62 -1.25 13.61
C VAL A 428 26.65 -2.68 14.15
N PRO A 429 27.07 -3.68 13.34
CA PRO A 429 27.15 -5.06 13.81
C PRO A 429 28.09 -5.20 15.00
N LEU A 430 27.64 -5.83 16.07
CA LEU A 430 28.46 -6.18 17.23
C LEU A 430 29.19 -7.52 16.99
N PRO A 431 30.27 -7.82 17.73
CA PRO A 431 31.01 -9.09 17.58
C PRO A 431 30.14 -10.35 17.76
N ASN A 432 29.05 -10.25 18.49
CA ASN A 432 28.09 -11.33 18.77
C ASN A 432 26.81 -11.26 17.96
N THR A 433 26.73 -10.36 16.97
CA THR A 433 25.55 -10.26 16.08
C THR A 433 25.35 -11.57 15.33
N PRO A 434 24.15 -12.20 15.41
CA PRO A 434 23.86 -13.45 14.72
C PRO A 434 23.95 -13.31 13.18
N LEU A 435 24.36 -14.40 12.51
CA LEU A 435 24.50 -14.44 11.06
C LEU A 435 23.35 -13.79 10.28
N PRO A 436 22.06 -14.07 10.56
CA PRO A 436 20.99 -13.50 9.78
C PRO A 436 20.92 -11.97 9.80
N GLN A 437 21.33 -11.35 10.93
CA GLN A 437 21.36 -9.90 11.11
C GLN A 437 22.61 -9.23 10.52
N LEU A 438 23.61 -10.00 10.09
CA LEU A 438 24.78 -9.48 9.38
C LEU A 438 24.51 -9.20 7.90
N ILE A 439 23.35 -9.60 7.38
CA ILE A 439 22.98 -9.45 5.98
C ILE A 439 22.08 -8.21 5.81
N PRO A 440 22.44 -7.25 4.95
CA PRO A 440 21.65 -6.03 4.68
C PRO A 440 20.44 -6.34 3.79
N TRP A 441 19.41 -6.98 4.35
CA TRP A 441 18.29 -7.51 3.59
C TRP A 441 17.59 -6.48 2.73
N GLU A 442 17.42 -5.26 3.23
CA GLU A 442 16.78 -4.18 2.48
C GLU A 442 17.61 -3.70 1.30
N LEU A 443 18.92 -3.50 1.48
CA LEU A 443 19.82 -3.13 0.39
C LEU A 443 19.82 -4.21 -0.71
N ILE A 444 19.91 -5.48 -0.31
CA ILE A 444 19.92 -6.62 -1.24
C ILE A 444 18.57 -6.72 -1.96
N ARG A 445 17.45 -6.48 -1.26
CA ARG A 445 16.11 -6.48 -1.84
C ARG A 445 15.97 -5.37 -2.90
N ALA A 446 16.41 -4.16 -2.61
CA ALA A 446 16.37 -3.07 -3.57
C ALA A 446 17.18 -3.39 -4.84
N ILE A 447 18.39 -3.96 -4.68
CA ILE A 447 19.19 -4.42 -5.82
C ILE A 447 18.44 -5.49 -6.62
N ALA A 448 17.86 -6.48 -5.95
CA ALA A 448 17.10 -7.55 -6.58
C ALA A 448 15.91 -7.03 -7.39
N ILE A 449 15.14 -6.11 -6.82
CA ILE A 449 13.99 -5.46 -7.47
C ILE A 449 14.43 -4.70 -8.73
N ILE A 450 15.50 -3.90 -8.64
CA ILE A 450 16.04 -3.15 -9.77
C ILE A 450 16.51 -4.12 -10.87
N GLN A 451 17.24 -5.16 -10.51
CA GLN A 451 17.79 -6.13 -11.48
C GLN A 451 16.68 -6.95 -12.15
N LEU A 452 15.67 -7.41 -11.42
CA LEU A 452 14.53 -8.11 -12.01
C LEU A 452 13.86 -7.29 -13.11
N TYR A 453 13.71 -5.99 -12.91
CA TYR A 453 13.15 -5.15 -13.95
C TYR A 453 14.12 -4.89 -15.11
N ILE A 454 15.38 -4.59 -14.82
CA ILE A 454 16.38 -4.28 -15.87
C ILE A 454 16.65 -5.51 -16.74
N GLU A 455 16.85 -6.68 -16.13
CA GLU A 455 17.24 -7.92 -16.79
C GLU A 455 16.05 -8.61 -17.47
N GLU A 456 14.92 -8.69 -16.80
CA GLU A 456 13.81 -9.57 -17.19
C GLU A 456 12.50 -8.81 -17.47
N ARG A 457 12.45 -7.51 -17.21
CA ARG A 457 11.19 -6.73 -17.24
C ARG A 457 10.12 -7.33 -16.37
N PHE A 458 10.53 -8.03 -15.33
CA PHE A 458 9.63 -8.66 -14.40
C PHE A 458 8.81 -7.61 -13.64
N ILE A 459 7.53 -7.85 -13.54
CA ILE A 459 6.59 -7.16 -12.66
C ILE A 459 5.74 -8.26 -12.01
N GLU A 460 5.40 -8.09 -10.75
CA GLU A 460 4.62 -9.10 -10.02
C GLU A 460 3.27 -9.36 -10.69
N PRO A 461 2.90 -10.63 -10.92
CA PRO A 461 1.58 -10.97 -11.42
C PRO A 461 0.52 -10.68 -10.33
N PRO A 462 -0.70 -10.27 -10.73
CA PRO A 462 -1.78 -10.07 -9.78
C PRO A 462 -2.21 -11.40 -9.16
N SER A 463 -2.41 -11.39 -7.84
CA SER A 463 -2.86 -12.57 -7.11
C SER A 463 -4.36 -12.46 -6.81
N LEU A 464 -5.19 -13.09 -7.65
CA LEU A 464 -6.64 -13.05 -7.49
C LEU A 464 -7.10 -13.97 -6.36
N LYS A 465 -8.11 -13.54 -5.60
CA LYS A 465 -8.75 -14.39 -4.57
C LYS A 465 -9.60 -15.47 -5.24
N LYS A 466 -9.54 -16.68 -4.69
CA LYS A 466 -10.31 -17.84 -5.12
C LYS A 466 -11.62 -17.99 -4.36
N LEU A 467 -11.58 -17.72 -3.05
CA LEU A 467 -12.71 -17.85 -2.14
C LEU A 467 -12.94 -16.57 -1.33
N PRO A 468 -13.45 -15.47 -1.94
CA PRO A 468 -13.65 -14.20 -1.25
C PRO A 468 -14.91 -14.24 -0.37
N MET A 469 -14.86 -15.00 0.73
CA MET A 469 -16.02 -15.29 1.58
C MET A 469 -16.54 -14.07 2.32
N SER A 470 -15.66 -13.15 2.73
CA SER A 470 -16.04 -11.87 3.31
C SER A 470 -16.88 -11.01 2.35
N LEU A 471 -16.48 -10.98 1.07
CA LEU A 471 -17.26 -10.31 0.02
C LEU A 471 -18.57 -11.05 -0.27
N LEU A 472 -18.56 -12.39 -0.26
CA LEU A 472 -19.76 -13.20 -0.45
C LEU A 472 -20.82 -12.89 0.61
N PHE A 473 -20.41 -12.79 1.89
CA PHE A 473 -21.28 -12.35 2.98
C PHE A 473 -21.87 -10.96 2.70
N GLN A 474 -21.04 -10.00 2.35
CA GLN A 474 -21.45 -8.62 2.07
C GLN A 474 -22.40 -8.54 0.86
N GLN A 475 -22.11 -9.24 -0.24
CA GLN A 475 -22.97 -9.25 -1.43
C GLN A 475 -24.28 -9.98 -1.20
N THR A 476 -24.30 -11.00 -0.34
CA THR A 476 -25.55 -11.68 0.06
C THR A 476 -26.50 -10.70 0.75
N LEU A 477 -26.01 -9.94 1.75
CA LEU A 477 -26.82 -8.91 2.43
C LEU A 477 -27.22 -7.77 1.46
N SER A 478 -26.29 -7.32 0.61
CA SER A 478 -26.55 -6.23 -0.33
C SER A 478 -27.64 -6.58 -1.35
N VAL A 479 -27.59 -7.78 -1.90
CA VAL A 479 -28.60 -8.26 -2.88
C VAL A 479 -29.93 -8.44 -2.21
N LEU A 480 -29.98 -8.97 -1.00
CA LEU A 480 -31.21 -9.17 -0.25
C LEU A 480 -31.83 -7.84 0.19
N THR A 481 -31.03 -6.88 0.65
CA THR A 481 -31.50 -5.52 0.98
C THR A 481 -32.17 -4.86 -0.23
N ALA A 482 -31.55 -5.01 -1.43
CA ALA A 482 -32.11 -4.45 -2.66
C ALA A 482 -33.43 -5.11 -3.11
N ALA A 483 -33.64 -6.39 -2.78
CA ALA A 483 -34.82 -7.17 -3.18
C ALA A 483 -35.95 -7.18 -2.13
N GLY A 484 -35.63 -6.86 -0.88
CA GLY A 484 -36.54 -6.95 0.27
C GLY A 484 -36.64 -8.38 0.80
N SER A 485 -37.20 -9.32 0.03
CA SER A 485 -37.26 -10.75 0.37
C SER A 485 -36.96 -11.63 -0.83
N LEU A 486 -36.36 -12.80 -0.57
CA LEU A 486 -36.06 -13.82 -1.60
C LEU A 486 -36.04 -15.21 -0.98
N THR A 487 -36.51 -16.21 -1.73
CA THR A 487 -36.24 -17.58 -1.34
C THR A 487 -34.74 -17.88 -1.36
N PRO A 488 -34.22 -18.82 -0.53
CA PRO A 488 -32.81 -19.19 -0.54
C PRO A 488 -32.26 -19.53 -1.94
N ARG A 489 -33.09 -20.22 -2.73
CA ARG A 489 -32.75 -20.56 -4.12
C ARG A 489 -32.62 -19.31 -5.00
N ALA A 490 -33.58 -18.40 -4.96
CA ALA A 490 -33.57 -17.19 -5.75
C ALA A 490 -32.40 -16.26 -5.36
N LEU A 491 -32.04 -16.23 -4.07
CA LEU A 491 -30.87 -15.50 -3.59
C LEU A 491 -29.58 -16.11 -4.14
N ALA A 492 -29.45 -17.46 -4.08
CA ALA A 492 -28.31 -18.18 -4.66
C ALA A 492 -28.16 -17.96 -6.17
N GLU A 493 -29.29 -17.97 -6.91
CA GLU A 493 -29.30 -17.67 -8.36
C GLU A 493 -28.90 -16.23 -8.69
N ARG A 494 -28.99 -15.31 -7.73
CA ARG A 494 -28.56 -13.91 -7.90
C ARG A 494 -27.13 -13.65 -7.48
N VAL A 495 -26.61 -14.38 -6.48
CA VAL A 495 -25.30 -14.13 -5.88
C VAL A 495 -24.22 -15.03 -6.48
N LEU A 496 -24.41 -16.36 -6.52
CA LEU A 496 -23.37 -17.28 -6.96
C LEU A 496 -22.88 -17.09 -8.42
N PRO A 497 -23.73 -16.67 -9.39
CA PRO A 497 -23.24 -16.42 -10.75
C PRO A 497 -22.39 -15.16 -10.91
N LEU A 498 -22.20 -14.34 -9.85
CA LEU A 498 -21.31 -13.21 -9.91
C LEU A 498 -19.86 -13.70 -10.07
N PRO A 499 -19.09 -13.16 -11.02
CA PRO A 499 -17.77 -13.70 -11.38
C PRO A 499 -16.77 -13.91 -10.22
N PRO A 500 -16.72 -13.05 -9.18
CA PRO A 500 -15.83 -13.30 -8.04
C PRO A 500 -16.13 -14.59 -7.28
N PHE A 501 -17.32 -15.17 -7.41
CA PHE A 501 -17.75 -16.36 -6.68
C PHE A 501 -17.72 -17.64 -7.52
N ALA A 502 -17.03 -17.63 -8.67
CA ALA A 502 -16.98 -18.76 -9.59
C ALA A 502 -16.42 -20.06 -8.95
N SER A 503 -15.57 -19.94 -7.94
CA SER A 503 -15.00 -21.08 -7.20
C SER A 503 -15.80 -21.47 -5.94
N VAL A 504 -16.84 -20.73 -5.60
CA VAL A 504 -17.68 -21.02 -4.43
C VAL A 504 -18.68 -22.10 -4.77
N SER A 505 -18.69 -23.19 -4.01
CA SER A 505 -19.65 -24.28 -4.19
C SER A 505 -21.04 -23.92 -3.64
N ARG A 506 -22.06 -24.62 -4.10
CA ARG A 506 -23.42 -24.46 -3.55
C ARG A 506 -23.51 -24.89 -2.08
N ASP A 507 -22.71 -25.86 -1.69
CA ASP A 507 -22.67 -26.34 -0.30
C ASP A 507 -21.99 -25.31 0.61
N ASP A 508 -20.90 -24.67 0.18
CA ASP A 508 -20.29 -23.55 0.91
C ASP A 508 -21.27 -22.40 1.11
N TYR A 509 -22.01 -22.06 0.05
CA TYR A 509 -22.99 -20.98 0.15
C TYR A 509 -24.17 -21.34 1.07
N LYS A 510 -24.62 -22.60 1.03
CA LYS A 510 -25.64 -23.11 1.96
C LYS A 510 -25.16 -23.06 3.41
N GLU A 511 -23.90 -23.48 3.66
CA GLU A 511 -23.27 -23.39 4.98
C GLU A 511 -23.24 -21.92 5.47
N LEU A 512 -22.84 -20.98 4.60
CA LEU A 512 -22.86 -19.55 4.88
C LEU A 512 -24.28 -19.07 5.26
N LEU A 513 -25.29 -19.37 4.42
CA LEU A 513 -26.67 -18.94 4.68
C LEU A 513 -27.20 -19.47 6.02
N VAL A 514 -26.94 -20.75 6.33
CA VAL A 514 -27.33 -21.34 7.61
C VAL A 514 -26.66 -20.62 8.79
N SER A 515 -25.37 -20.30 8.65
CA SER A 515 -24.66 -19.50 9.66
C SER A 515 -25.21 -18.10 9.79
N MET A 516 -25.53 -17.45 8.68
CA MET A 516 -26.11 -16.10 8.70
C MET A 516 -27.48 -16.06 9.38
N ILE A 517 -28.31 -17.09 9.19
CA ILE A 517 -29.61 -17.22 9.88
C ILE A 517 -29.36 -17.42 11.39
N LYS A 518 -28.48 -18.35 11.78
CA LYS A 518 -28.13 -18.58 13.19
C LYS A 518 -27.55 -17.33 13.88
N GLY A 519 -26.85 -16.50 13.13
CA GLY A 519 -26.22 -15.28 13.62
C GLY A 519 -27.11 -14.04 13.62
N ASP A 520 -28.40 -14.17 13.26
CA ASP A 520 -29.35 -13.05 13.15
C ASP A 520 -28.95 -11.98 12.10
N TRP A 521 -28.13 -12.40 11.10
CA TRP A 521 -27.85 -11.59 9.91
C TRP A 521 -28.96 -11.69 8.88
N LEU A 522 -29.61 -12.87 8.82
CA LEU A 522 -30.76 -13.18 8.00
C LEU A 522 -31.84 -13.78 8.87
N GLU A 523 -33.09 -13.62 8.44
CA GLU A 523 -34.26 -14.24 9.06
C GLU A 523 -35.07 -14.99 8.00
N MET A 524 -35.67 -16.12 8.38
CA MET A 524 -36.53 -16.92 7.51
C MET A 524 -37.99 -16.64 7.86
N THR A 525 -38.78 -16.17 6.90
CA THR A 525 -40.20 -15.90 7.05
C THR A 525 -41.03 -17.18 7.05
N GLU A 526 -42.30 -17.09 7.37
CA GLU A 526 -43.28 -18.24 7.34
C GLU A 526 -43.44 -18.73 5.87
N GLU A 527 -43.31 -17.85 4.89
CA GLU A 527 -43.38 -18.16 3.46
C GLU A 527 -42.07 -18.79 2.91
N ARG A 528 -41.11 -19.10 3.81
CA ARG A 528 -39.78 -19.61 3.46
C ARG A 528 -38.93 -18.69 2.59
N GLU A 529 -39.13 -17.40 2.74
CA GLU A 529 -38.27 -16.37 2.17
C GLU A 529 -37.26 -15.88 3.22
N LEU A 530 -36.09 -15.47 2.73
CA LEU A 530 -35.08 -14.79 3.54
C LEU A 530 -35.32 -13.28 3.47
N ILE A 531 -35.24 -12.66 4.63
CA ILE A 531 -35.16 -11.21 4.82
C ILE A 531 -33.86 -10.89 5.57
N VAL A 532 -33.48 -9.63 5.59
CA VAL A 532 -32.34 -9.18 6.41
C VAL A 532 -32.77 -9.23 7.88
N GLY A 533 -32.01 -9.93 8.72
CA GLY A 533 -32.25 -10.04 10.17
C GLY A 533 -31.81 -8.78 10.92
N LEU A 534 -32.14 -8.69 12.20
CA LEU A 534 -31.91 -7.48 13.01
C LEU A 534 -30.43 -7.03 13.05
N ARG A 535 -29.48 -7.97 13.17
CA ARG A 535 -28.04 -7.63 13.08
C ARG A 535 -27.65 -7.19 11.67
N GLY A 536 -28.24 -7.81 10.66
CA GLY A 536 -28.06 -7.44 9.27
C GLY A 536 -28.54 -6.03 8.98
N GLU A 537 -29.70 -5.64 9.47
CA GLU A 537 -30.25 -4.29 9.30
C GLU A 537 -29.37 -3.21 9.94
N ARG A 538 -28.88 -3.45 11.16
CA ARG A 538 -27.93 -2.55 11.83
C ARG A 538 -26.65 -2.38 11.04
N LEU A 539 -26.14 -3.45 10.42
CA LEU A 539 -24.94 -3.41 9.61
C LEU A 539 -25.19 -2.68 8.27
N THR A 540 -26.24 -3.06 7.55
CA THR A 540 -26.54 -2.51 6.21
C THR A 540 -26.95 -1.05 6.25
N SER A 541 -27.52 -0.54 7.34
CA SER A 541 -27.84 0.88 7.54
C SER A 541 -26.60 1.75 7.81
N SER A 542 -25.46 1.15 8.13
CA SER A 542 -24.20 1.88 8.34
C SER A 542 -23.49 2.13 7.02
N PHE A 543 -22.99 3.37 6.80
CA PHE A 543 -22.16 3.68 5.63
C PHE A 543 -20.89 2.83 5.55
N LYS A 544 -20.41 2.30 6.69
CA LYS A 544 -19.25 1.40 6.75
C LYS A 544 -19.49 0.08 6.02
N PHE A 545 -20.77 -0.32 5.81
CA PHE A 545 -21.11 -1.56 5.11
C PHE A 545 -20.71 -1.54 3.63
N TYR A 546 -20.71 -0.40 2.99
CA TYR A 546 -20.42 -0.29 1.56
C TYR A 546 -18.96 -0.58 1.23
N ALA A 547 -18.06 -0.31 2.15
CA ALA A 547 -16.64 -0.64 2.02
C ALA A 547 -16.37 -2.09 2.43
N VAL A 548 -15.57 -2.82 1.65
CA VAL A 548 -15.20 -4.22 1.93
C VAL A 548 -13.83 -4.38 2.57
N PHE A 549 -13.04 -3.32 2.67
CA PHE A 549 -11.77 -3.33 3.41
C PHE A 549 -11.99 -3.16 4.91
N LYS A 550 -11.11 -3.72 5.72
CA LYS A 550 -11.17 -3.57 7.19
C LYS A 550 -11.14 -2.08 7.54
N ASP A 551 -12.09 -1.66 8.36
CA ASP A 551 -11.99 -0.38 9.03
C ASP A 551 -10.91 -0.51 10.11
N SER A 552 -9.93 0.40 10.11
CA SER A 552 -9.09 0.58 11.27
C SER A 552 -9.95 1.18 12.38
N GLU A 553 -9.89 0.59 13.57
CA GLU A 553 -10.51 1.19 14.75
C GLU A 553 -9.61 2.31 15.28
N ASP A 554 -9.46 3.35 14.48
CA ASP A 554 -8.51 4.41 14.78
C ASP A 554 -9.06 5.36 15.86
N TYR A 555 -8.15 5.84 16.70
CA TYR A 555 -8.39 6.92 17.64
C TYR A 555 -8.13 8.25 16.95
N THR A 556 -9.05 9.18 17.03
CA THR A 556 -8.89 10.53 16.51
C THR A 556 -8.02 11.34 17.47
N VAL A 557 -6.95 11.92 16.97
CA VAL A 557 -6.00 12.75 17.72
C VAL A 557 -6.35 14.23 17.56
N ARG A 558 -6.45 14.94 18.67
CA ARG A 558 -6.79 16.37 18.71
C ARG A 558 -5.84 17.17 19.57
N CYS A 559 -5.49 18.35 19.08
CA CYS A 559 -4.83 19.40 19.86
C CYS A 559 -5.81 20.56 20.03
N GLY A 560 -6.41 20.68 21.22
CA GLY A 560 -7.52 21.61 21.45
C GLY A 560 -8.73 21.27 20.57
N SER A 561 -9.14 22.18 19.68
CA SER A 561 -10.26 21.97 18.73
C SER A 561 -9.83 21.28 17.43
N ASP A 562 -8.55 21.29 17.12
CA ASP A 562 -8.04 20.88 15.81
C ASP A 562 -7.81 19.37 15.74
N GLU A 563 -8.34 18.77 14.69
CA GLU A 563 -8.09 17.37 14.36
C GLU A 563 -6.78 17.25 13.59
N ILE A 564 -5.81 16.51 14.16
CA ILE A 564 -4.49 16.30 13.57
C ILE A 564 -4.51 15.08 12.64
N GLY A 565 -5.17 14.01 13.07
CA GLY A 565 -5.22 12.76 12.32
C GLY A 565 -5.72 11.61 13.20
N THR A 566 -5.39 10.39 12.80
CA THR A 566 -5.81 9.17 13.52
C THR A 566 -4.64 8.22 13.75
N ILE A 567 -4.70 7.44 14.83
CA ILE A 567 -3.74 6.36 15.12
C ILE A 567 -4.47 5.09 15.54
N THR A 568 -3.94 3.93 15.17
CA THR A 568 -4.59 2.63 15.41
C THR A 568 -4.41 2.15 16.84
N THR A 569 -3.23 2.37 17.41
CA THR A 569 -2.89 1.97 18.77
C THR A 569 -2.58 3.22 19.59
N PRO A 570 -3.42 3.58 20.57
CA PRO A 570 -3.20 4.77 21.36
C PRO A 570 -2.05 4.55 22.34
N PRO A 571 -1.04 5.46 22.37
CA PRO A 571 -0.04 5.46 23.43
C PRO A 571 -0.69 5.78 24.80
N PRO A 572 -0.11 5.31 25.90
CA PRO A 572 -0.53 5.70 27.24
C PRO A 572 -0.47 7.22 27.46
N VAL A 573 -1.26 7.71 28.43
CA VAL A 573 -1.19 9.12 28.86
C VAL A 573 0.20 9.41 29.41
N GLY A 574 0.81 10.49 28.91
CA GLY A 574 2.17 10.90 29.22
C GLY A 574 3.23 10.42 28.21
N ASP A 575 2.87 9.46 27.36
CA ASP A 575 3.77 8.97 26.32
C ASP A 575 3.80 9.91 25.12
N ARG A 576 4.91 9.82 24.38
CA ARG A 576 5.15 10.65 23.20
C ARG A 576 5.05 9.83 21.92
N PHE A 577 4.53 10.44 20.87
CA PHE A 577 4.45 9.84 19.54
C PHE A 577 4.52 10.91 18.44
N ALA A 578 4.83 10.48 17.19
CA ALA A 578 4.82 11.37 16.05
C ALA A 578 3.48 11.28 15.30
N LEU A 579 2.95 12.42 14.91
CA LEU A 579 1.82 12.54 14.00
C LEU A 579 1.87 13.91 13.30
N ALA A 580 1.54 13.92 12.00
CA ALA A 580 1.62 15.11 11.17
C ALA A 580 3.04 15.76 11.11
N GLY A 581 4.09 14.92 11.24
CA GLY A 581 5.49 15.34 11.26
C GLY A 581 5.90 16.16 12.48
N ARG A 582 5.19 16.02 13.59
CA ARG A 582 5.47 16.67 14.88
C ARG A 582 5.42 15.63 15.99
N VAL A 583 6.09 15.93 17.11
CA VAL A 583 6.06 15.09 18.31
C VAL A 583 4.99 15.60 19.26
N TRP A 584 4.17 14.68 19.76
CA TRP A 584 3.05 14.94 20.65
C TRP A 584 3.17 14.11 21.91
N GLU A 585 2.71 14.67 23.02
CA GLU A 585 2.53 13.97 24.29
C GLU A 585 1.04 13.79 24.57
N VAL A 586 0.63 12.60 24.96
CA VAL A 586 -0.77 12.30 25.27
C VAL A 586 -1.15 12.94 26.60
N GLU A 587 -2.13 13.85 26.59
CA GLU A 587 -2.71 14.46 27.80
C GLU A 587 -3.89 13.67 28.34
N GLU A 588 -4.78 13.21 27.45
CA GLU A 588 -5.99 12.49 27.81
C GLU A 588 -6.35 11.45 26.77
N LEU A 589 -6.85 10.29 27.22
CA LEU A 589 -7.28 9.18 26.36
C LEU A 589 -8.73 8.79 26.69
N ASP A 590 -9.66 9.06 25.77
CA ASP A 590 -11.05 8.59 25.85
C ASP A 590 -11.25 7.34 25.00
N ASN A 591 -11.14 6.17 25.61
CA ASN A 591 -11.31 4.88 24.95
C ASN A 591 -12.75 4.64 24.44
N THR A 592 -13.75 5.29 25.03
CA THR A 592 -15.14 5.11 24.66
C THR A 592 -15.49 5.88 23.38
N ARG A 593 -14.99 7.09 23.29
CA ARG A 593 -15.16 7.96 22.10
C ARG A 593 -14.06 7.79 21.08
N LYS A 594 -13.00 7.02 21.41
CA LYS A 594 -11.78 6.89 20.60
C LYS A 594 -11.17 8.23 20.26
N LEU A 595 -10.96 9.05 21.29
CA LEU A 595 -10.34 10.37 21.18
C LEU A 595 -9.07 10.42 22.02
N ILE A 596 -8.05 11.07 21.49
CA ILE A 596 -6.79 11.35 22.17
C ILE A 596 -6.56 12.84 22.14
N TYR A 597 -6.41 13.46 23.30
CA TYR A 597 -6.00 14.84 23.40
C TYR A 597 -4.52 14.93 23.66
N VAL A 598 -3.85 15.79 22.89
CA VAL A 598 -2.39 15.91 22.87
C VAL A 598 -1.92 17.35 22.93
N LYS A 599 -0.70 17.54 23.44
CA LYS A 599 0.03 18.81 23.36
C LYS A 599 1.32 18.65 22.54
N PRO A 600 1.77 19.69 21.82
CA PRO A 600 3.04 19.65 21.12
C PRO A 600 4.20 19.65 22.13
N VAL A 601 5.21 18.82 21.87
CA VAL A 601 6.42 18.76 22.68
C VAL A 601 7.67 18.75 21.79
N ALA A 602 8.76 19.39 22.29
CA ALA A 602 10.06 19.27 21.66
C ALA A 602 10.77 18.03 22.19
N GLY A 603 11.43 17.24 21.31
CA GLY A 603 12.24 16.08 21.75
C GLY A 603 12.29 14.96 20.75
N LYS A 604 13.16 13.96 21.00
CA LYS A 604 13.31 12.74 20.19
C LYS A 604 12.26 11.70 20.57
N MET A 605 11.94 10.85 19.65
CA MET A 605 10.97 9.76 19.77
C MET A 605 11.66 8.41 19.92
N PRO A 606 11.12 7.47 20.73
CA PRO A 606 11.54 6.07 20.69
C PRO A 606 11.13 5.43 19.36
N ILE A 607 12.00 4.56 18.82
CA ILE A 607 11.81 3.91 17.53
C ILE A 607 11.33 2.47 17.77
N GLU A 608 10.04 2.20 17.56
CA GLU A 608 9.51 0.84 17.42
C GLU A 608 8.67 0.76 16.15
N TRP A 609 9.06 -0.14 15.21
CA TRP A 609 8.39 -0.30 13.91
C TRP A 609 7.86 -1.72 13.70
N PRO A 610 6.65 -2.07 14.13
CA PRO A 610 5.97 -3.25 13.59
C PRO A 610 5.31 -2.89 12.25
N GLY A 611 6.09 -2.86 11.15
CA GLY A 611 5.56 -2.59 9.82
C GLY A 611 5.02 -3.86 9.16
N ASP A 612 3.77 -3.86 8.70
CA ASP A 612 3.29 -4.86 7.72
C ASP A 612 3.78 -4.43 6.33
N TYR A 613 4.94 -4.95 5.94
CA TYR A 613 5.67 -4.55 4.71
C TYR A 613 5.05 -5.10 3.42
N GLY A 614 3.75 -5.37 3.36
CA GLY A 614 3.12 -5.89 2.16
C GLY A 614 3.63 -7.28 1.71
N GLU A 615 3.13 -7.81 0.60
CA GLU A 615 3.53 -9.13 0.10
C GLU A 615 4.73 -9.04 -0.85
N ILE A 616 5.84 -9.70 -0.50
CA ILE A 616 7.05 -9.81 -1.31
C ILE A 616 6.93 -11.09 -2.16
N HIS A 617 7.14 -10.98 -3.47
CA HIS A 617 7.07 -12.11 -4.39
C HIS A 617 8.30 -13.01 -4.31
N THR A 618 8.15 -14.34 -4.46
CA THR A 618 9.25 -15.34 -4.36
C THR A 618 10.42 -15.05 -5.29
N ARG A 619 10.18 -14.55 -6.50
CA ARG A 619 11.25 -14.19 -7.43
C ARG A 619 12.18 -13.09 -6.89
N ILE A 620 11.68 -12.20 -6.04
CA ILE A 620 12.51 -11.18 -5.40
C ILE A 620 13.51 -11.86 -4.46
N LEU A 621 13.04 -12.78 -3.60
CA LEU A 621 13.91 -13.52 -2.67
C LEU A 621 14.94 -14.39 -3.42
N GLN A 622 14.53 -15.04 -4.50
CA GLN A 622 15.44 -15.81 -5.36
C GLN A 622 16.48 -14.90 -6.04
N ARG A 623 16.09 -13.69 -6.48
CA ARG A 623 17.04 -12.74 -7.05
C ARG A 623 17.97 -12.15 -5.99
N MET A 624 17.48 -11.96 -4.74
CA MET A 624 18.32 -11.58 -3.59
C MET A 624 19.42 -12.63 -3.34
N ARG A 625 19.09 -13.93 -3.40
CA ARG A 625 20.08 -15.00 -3.33
C ARG A 625 21.15 -14.85 -4.41
N ARG A 626 20.75 -14.62 -5.66
CA ARG A 626 21.70 -14.40 -6.77
C ARG A 626 22.57 -13.16 -6.55
N VAL A 627 22.01 -12.06 -6.00
CA VAL A 627 22.80 -10.86 -5.66
C VAL A 627 23.94 -11.18 -4.69
N LEU A 628 23.71 -12.10 -3.75
CA LEU A 628 24.78 -12.57 -2.84
C LEU A 628 25.78 -13.54 -3.50
N GLU A 629 25.33 -14.34 -4.50
CA GLU A 629 26.15 -15.33 -5.22
C GLU A 629 27.08 -14.68 -6.24
N GLU A 630 26.60 -13.68 -6.98
CA GLU A 630 27.32 -13.06 -8.08
C GLU A 630 28.31 -11.98 -7.61
N GLU A 631 29.32 -11.69 -8.48
CA GLU A 631 30.33 -10.66 -8.22
C GLU A 631 30.06 -9.34 -8.99
N THR A 632 28.88 -9.23 -9.58
CA THR A 632 28.51 -8.07 -10.40
C THR A 632 28.62 -6.76 -9.61
N VAL A 633 29.27 -5.77 -10.20
CA VAL A 633 29.32 -4.40 -9.68
C VAL A 633 28.18 -3.60 -10.28
N TYR A 634 27.27 -3.16 -9.45
CA TYR A 634 26.12 -2.38 -9.88
C TYR A 634 26.47 -0.88 -9.94
N PRO A 635 26.31 -0.20 -11.08
CA PRO A 635 26.79 1.17 -11.26
C PRO A 635 26.05 2.22 -10.43
N TYR A 636 24.84 1.89 -9.96
CA TYR A 636 24.02 2.77 -9.13
C TYR A 636 24.34 2.71 -7.64
N LEU A 637 25.21 1.78 -7.18
CA LEU A 637 25.66 1.75 -5.80
C LEU A 637 26.69 2.83 -5.54
N LYS A 638 26.45 3.65 -4.54
CA LYS A 638 27.42 4.58 -3.97
C LYS A 638 28.46 3.81 -3.18
N LYS A 639 29.48 4.50 -2.67
CA LYS A 639 30.63 3.86 -2.04
C LYS A 639 30.24 2.96 -0.87
N ASN A 640 29.54 3.50 0.13
CA ASN A 640 29.23 2.73 1.34
C ASN A 640 28.31 1.54 1.05
N ALA A 641 27.29 1.71 0.18
CA ALA A 641 26.43 0.62 -0.24
C ALA A 641 27.20 -0.50 -0.99
N ARG A 642 28.20 -0.13 -1.79
CA ARG A 642 29.09 -1.08 -2.49
C ARG A 642 29.93 -1.86 -1.50
N ASP A 643 30.56 -1.17 -0.55
CA ASP A 643 31.39 -1.77 0.49
C ASP A 643 30.56 -2.70 1.38
N ARG A 644 29.33 -2.28 1.73
CA ARG A 644 28.39 -3.08 2.51
C ARG A 644 27.94 -4.35 1.77
N LEU A 645 27.65 -4.26 0.48
CA LEU A 645 27.33 -5.42 -0.37
C LEU A 645 28.51 -6.40 -0.43
N ALA A 646 29.73 -5.89 -0.59
CA ALA A 646 30.93 -6.72 -0.63
C ALA A 646 31.11 -7.50 0.68
N ALA A 647 30.91 -6.83 1.82
CA ALA A 647 30.94 -7.46 3.14
C ALA A 647 29.86 -8.54 3.31
N ALA A 648 28.64 -8.29 2.81
CA ALA A 648 27.55 -9.26 2.85
C ALA A 648 27.84 -10.50 2.01
N ARG A 649 28.37 -10.33 0.81
CA ARG A 649 28.81 -11.44 -0.09
C ARG A 649 29.90 -12.29 0.55
N ASP A 650 30.87 -11.64 1.18
CA ASP A 650 31.93 -12.34 1.89
C ASP A 650 31.38 -13.12 3.09
N CYS A 651 30.48 -12.54 3.85
CA CYS A 651 29.77 -13.22 4.94
C CYS A 651 29.00 -14.44 4.42
N ALA A 652 28.20 -14.29 3.35
CA ALA A 652 27.41 -15.37 2.77
C ALA A 652 28.27 -16.53 2.24
N ARG A 653 29.44 -16.24 1.65
CA ARG A 653 30.42 -17.25 1.22
C ARG A 653 31.06 -18.00 2.39
N ARG A 654 31.56 -17.27 3.38
CA ARG A 654 32.23 -17.87 4.55
C ARG A 654 31.30 -18.75 5.38
N THR A 655 30.06 -18.38 5.51
CA THR A 655 29.06 -19.13 6.28
C THR A 655 28.46 -20.29 5.50
N GLY A 656 28.63 -20.31 4.17
CA GLY A 656 28.09 -21.37 3.30
C GLY A 656 26.57 -21.34 3.15
N MET A 657 25.89 -20.25 3.57
CA MET A 657 24.43 -20.13 3.52
C MET A 657 23.82 -20.22 2.11
N LEU A 658 24.64 -19.95 1.08
CA LEU A 658 24.24 -20.08 -0.33
C LEU A 658 24.33 -21.52 -0.85
N ARG A 659 25.18 -22.35 -0.21
CA ARG A 659 25.31 -23.78 -0.55
C ARG A 659 24.33 -24.64 0.22
N ARG A 660 24.05 -24.28 1.47
CA ARG A 660 23.07 -24.91 2.34
C ARG A 660 22.24 -23.82 2.99
N SER A 661 20.99 -23.77 2.61
CA SER A 661 20.06 -22.77 3.14
C SER A 661 19.70 -23.02 4.61
N LEU A 662 19.93 -24.23 5.14
CA LEU A 662 19.78 -24.54 6.55
C LEU A 662 21.18 -24.55 7.20
N VAL A 663 21.46 -23.54 8.01
CA VAL A 663 22.77 -23.24 8.62
C VAL A 663 22.72 -23.44 10.13
N HIS A 664 23.76 -24.10 10.70
CA HIS A 664 23.91 -24.24 12.14
C HIS A 664 24.53 -22.98 12.75
N LEU A 665 23.86 -22.36 13.70
CA LEU A 665 24.33 -21.14 14.38
C LEU A 665 25.07 -21.40 15.70
N GLY A 666 25.11 -22.66 16.16
CA GLY A 666 25.71 -23.07 17.43
C GLY A 666 24.72 -23.70 18.41
N GLY A 667 25.19 -24.59 19.28
CA GLY A 667 24.35 -25.36 20.20
C GLY A 667 23.24 -26.11 19.44
N TYR A 668 22.00 -25.87 19.79
CA TYR A 668 20.84 -26.46 19.09
C TYR A 668 20.21 -25.50 18.09
N THR A 669 20.76 -24.30 17.90
CA THR A 669 20.13 -23.24 17.08
C THR A 669 20.50 -23.37 15.62
N TRP A 670 19.49 -23.36 14.76
CA TRP A 670 19.59 -23.40 13.32
C TRP A 670 18.88 -22.21 12.70
N CYS A 671 19.36 -21.79 11.53
CA CYS A 671 18.75 -20.76 10.72
C CYS A 671 18.46 -21.29 9.32
N LEU A 672 17.23 -21.15 8.86
CA LEU A 672 16.79 -21.48 7.53
C LEU A 672 16.59 -20.21 6.71
N PHE A 673 17.25 -20.10 5.57
CA PHE A 673 17.06 -19.07 4.55
C PHE A 673 16.20 -19.66 3.43
N PRO A 674 14.86 -19.50 3.46
CA PRO A 674 13.98 -20.26 2.58
C PRO A 674 13.95 -19.73 1.15
N TRP A 675 14.28 -18.48 0.90
CA TRP A 675 14.21 -17.79 -0.39
C TRP A 675 12.82 -17.84 -1.02
N LEU A 676 11.80 -17.78 -0.20
CA LEU A 676 10.38 -17.82 -0.55
C LEU A 676 9.72 -16.47 -0.25
N GLY A 677 8.80 -16.05 -1.09
CA GLY A 677 8.00 -14.86 -0.88
C GLY A 677 6.99 -15.02 0.27
N THR A 678 6.36 -13.92 0.66
CA THR A 678 5.53 -13.84 1.88
C THR A 678 4.48 -14.95 2.00
N ARG A 679 3.78 -15.31 0.91
CA ARG A 679 2.74 -16.37 0.95
C ARG A 679 3.34 -17.74 1.17
N SER A 680 4.34 -18.11 0.39
CA SER A 680 5.03 -19.40 0.50
C SER A 680 5.82 -19.51 1.79
N PHE A 681 6.36 -18.41 2.30
CA PHE A 681 6.99 -18.31 3.62
C PHE A 681 5.98 -18.54 4.75
N ARG A 682 4.80 -17.94 4.66
CA ARG A 682 3.69 -18.20 5.61
C ARG A 682 3.27 -19.66 5.59
N THR A 683 3.22 -20.27 4.41
CA THR A 683 2.92 -21.69 4.23
C THR A 683 4.00 -22.57 4.86
N LEU A 684 5.28 -22.23 4.64
CA LEU A 684 6.42 -22.93 5.26
C LEU A 684 6.37 -22.87 6.79
N ARG A 685 6.07 -21.72 7.37
CA ARG A 685 5.95 -21.59 8.83
C ARG A 685 4.88 -22.52 9.39
N ARG A 686 3.71 -22.55 8.77
CA ARG A 686 2.64 -23.46 9.18
C ARG A 686 3.03 -24.93 8.97
N PHE A 687 3.65 -25.23 7.84
CA PHE A 687 4.17 -26.56 7.55
C PHE A 687 5.19 -27.02 8.62
N ILE A 688 6.11 -26.17 9.02
CA ILE A 688 7.09 -26.49 10.08
C ILE A 688 6.37 -26.81 11.41
N SER A 689 5.34 -26.02 11.75
CA SER A 689 4.58 -26.23 12.98
C SER A 689 3.70 -27.50 12.95
N GLU A 690 3.01 -27.75 11.84
CA GLU A 690 1.96 -28.79 11.78
C GLU A 690 2.49 -30.13 11.27
N ALA A 691 3.47 -30.14 10.36
CA ALA A 691 3.94 -31.34 9.68
C ALA A 691 5.29 -31.89 10.20
N THR A 692 5.92 -31.21 11.18
CA THR A 692 7.20 -31.69 11.73
C THR A 692 6.98 -32.59 12.96
N PRO A 693 7.39 -33.88 12.91
CA PRO A 693 7.20 -34.78 14.04
C PRO A 693 7.98 -34.35 15.29
N ALA A 694 7.38 -34.59 16.45
CA ALA A 694 7.96 -34.27 17.76
C ALA A 694 9.36 -34.90 18.02
N ARG A 695 9.67 -36.03 17.33
CA ARG A 695 10.99 -36.70 17.44
C ARG A 695 12.17 -35.81 17.07
N PHE A 696 11.97 -34.78 16.25
CA PHE A 696 13.02 -33.83 15.90
C PHE A 696 13.29 -32.81 17.00
N GLY A 697 12.36 -32.63 17.96
CA GLY A 697 12.50 -31.70 19.07
C GLY A 697 12.62 -30.24 18.59
N LEU A 698 11.82 -29.86 17.60
CA LEU A 698 11.84 -28.52 17.04
C LEU A 698 11.09 -27.56 17.96
N SER A 699 11.71 -26.44 18.33
CA SER A 699 11.16 -25.45 19.26
C SER A 699 11.76 -24.05 19.05
N GLY A 700 11.17 -23.03 19.66
CA GLY A 700 11.68 -21.67 19.62
C GLY A 700 11.78 -21.12 18.20
N ILE A 701 10.68 -21.24 17.42
CA ILE A 701 10.61 -20.72 16.05
C ILE A 701 10.46 -19.21 16.11
N ASP A 702 11.43 -18.51 15.52
CA ASP A 702 11.43 -17.07 15.33
C ASP A 702 11.77 -16.73 13.87
N PHE A 703 11.43 -15.51 13.41
CA PHE A 703 11.63 -15.13 12.02
C PHE A 703 11.64 -13.63 11.85
N GLU A 704 12.27 -13.16 10.78
CA GLU A 704 12.23 -11.75 10.38
C GLU A 704 11.71 -11.63 8.95
N GLY A 705 10.56 -11.00 8.79
CA GLY A 705 9.87 -10.87 7.51
C GLY A 705 9.70 -12.22 6.80
N CYS A 706 10.22 -12.33 5.58
CA CYS A 706 10.35 -13.59 4.84
C CYS A 706 11.82 -13.96 4.53
N CYS A 707 12.77 -13.29 5.20
CA CYS A 707 14.19 -13.47 4.94
C CYS A 707 14.76 -14.77 5.55
N TYR A 708 14.40 -15.06 6.81
CA TYR A 708 14.89 -16.24 7.50
C TYR A 708 13.95 -16.73 8.61
N ILE A 709 14.16 -17.99 9.02
CA ILE A 709 13.55 -18.60 10.21
C ILE A 709 14.65 -19.17 11.08
N THR A 710 14.64 -18.85 12.37
CA THR A 710 15.48 -19.51 13.36
C THR A 710 14.67 -20.48 14.20
N PHE A 711 15.28 -21.58 14.62
CA PHE A 711 14.66 -22.57 15.51
C PHE A 711 15.72 -23.41 16.22
N LYS A 712 15.33 -24.06 17.31
CA LYS A 712 16.13 -25.05 18.00
C LYS A 712 15.78 -26.44 17.49
N LEU A 713 16.78 -27.24 17.12
CA LEU A 713 16.66 -28.63 16.67
C LEU A 713 17.39 -29.54 17.65
N GLN A 714 16.65 -30.12 18.58
CA GLN A 714 17.25 -30.91 19.68
C GLN A 714 17.87 -32.22 19.23
N SER A 715 17.30 -32.86 18.19
CA SER A 715 17.88 -34.04 17.58
C SER A 715 19.23 -33.79 16.92
N GLY A 716 19.52 -32.55 16.50
CA GLY A 716 20.71 -32.23 15.71
C GLY A 716 20.68 -32.81 14.27
N ASP A 717 19.68 -33.58 13.90
CA ASP A 717 19.58 -34.27 12.62
C ASP A 717 18.90 -33.40 11.55
N ALA A 718 19.64 -32.40 11.07
CA ALA A 718 19.14 -31.50 10.02
C ALA A 718 18.89 -32.22 8.67
N ARG A 719 19.71 -33.25 8.33
CA ARG A 719 19.51 -34.04 7.11
C ARG A 719 18.24 -34.86 7.19
N GLY A 720 18.00 -35.56 8.31
CA GLY A 720 16.79 -36.32 8.54
C GLY A 720 15.54 -35.43 8.58
N LEU A 721 15.64 -34.23 9.10
CA LEU A 721 14.57 -33.25 9.07
C LEU A 721 14.21 -32.86 7.62
N CYS A 722 15.21 -32.49 6.80
CA CYS A 722 14.97 -32.14 5.39
C CYS A 722 14.46 -33.34 4.57
N ALA A 723 14.96 -34.55 4.83
CA ALA A 723 14.46 -35.76 4.20
C ALA A 723 12.99 -36.03 4.53
N HIS A 724 12.60 -35.82 5.79
CA HIS A 724 11.21 -35.93 6.21
C HIS A 724 10.33 -34.89 5.49
N TRP A 725 10.74 -33.64 5.45
CA TRP A 725 10.02 -32.58 4.77
C TRP A 725 9.85 -32.86 3.27
N ALA A 726 10.89 -33.32 2.60
CA ALA A 726 10.82 -33.74 1.19
C ALA A 726 9.89 -34.93 0.99
N SER A 727 9.87 -35.89 1.92
CA SER A 727 8.95 -37.04 1.87
C SER A 727 7.50 -36.60 1.98
N VAL A 728 7.17 -35.64 2.87
CA VAL A 728 5.82 -35.10 2.98
C VAL A 728 5.46 -34.33 1.70
N ALA A 729 6.36 -33.53 1.16
CA ALA A 729 6.16 -32.83 -0.10
C ALA A 729 5.87 -33.79 -1.27
N SER A 730 6.49 -34.99 -1.30
CA SER A 730 6.25 -36.01 -2.34
C SER A 730 4.84 -36.61 -2.34
N MET A 731 4.15 -36.51 -1.21
CA MET A 731 2.76 -36.97 -1.09
C MET A 731 1.75 -35.87 -1.45
N GLY A 732 2.23 -34.66 -1.71
CA GLY A 732 1.42 -33.48 -1.93
C GLY A 732 1.00 -32.82 -0.59
N ILE A 733 1.15 -31.51 -0.50
CA ILE A 733 0.78 -30.72 0.68
C ILE A 733 -0.61 -30.11 0.45
N ASN A 734 -1.60 -30.60 1.19
CA ASN A 734 -2.90 -29.95 1.20
C ASN A 734 -2.86 -28.70 2.09
N ALA A 735 -3.14 -27.52 1.52
CA ALA A 735 -3.10 -26.25 2.24
C ALA A 735 -4.08 -26.20 3.43
N GLU A 736 -5.20 -26.92 3.35
CA GLU A 736 -6.20 -26.96 4.43
C GLU A 736 -5.68 -27.68 5.68
N ASP A 737 -4.85 -28.71 5.50
CA ASP A 737 -4.28 -29.48 6.61
C ASP A 737 -3.24 -28.66 7.42
N LEU A 738 -2.74 -27.57 6.82
CA LEU A 738 -1.85 -26.61 7.49
C LEU A 738 -2.59 -25.57 8.33
N VAL A 739 -3.91 -25.61 8.36
CA VAL A 739 -4.74 -24.71 9.18
C VAL A 739 -5.52 -25.56 10.20
N PRO A 740 -5.15 -25.55 11.48
CA PRO A 740 -5.77 -26.38 12.51
C PRO A 740 -7.28 -26.20 12.57
N HIS A 741 -8.01 -27.31 12.82
CA HIS A 741 -9.43 -27.24 13.10
C HIS A 741 -9.70 -26.39 14.35
N GLY A 742 -10.71 -25.52 14.27
CA GLY A 742 -11.05 -24.59 15.34
C GLY A 742 -10.24 -23.27 15.32
N TYR A 743 -9.22 -23.18 14.47
CA TYR A 743 -8.55 -21.90 14.22
C TYR A 743 -9.29 -21.14 13.13
N ALA A 744 -9.83 -19.96 13.46
CA ALA A 744 -10.52 -19.06 12.53
C ALA A 744 -9.68 -17.81 12.30
N PRO A 745 -8.75 -17.82 11.32
CA PRO A 745 -7.88 -16.67 11.06
C PRO A 745 -8.68 -15.52 10.45
N SER A 746 -8.80 -14.40 11.16
CA SER A 746 -9.47 -13.20 10.65
C SER A 746 -8.51 -12.38 9.81
N PHE A 747 -8.76 -12.29 8.51
CA PHE A 747 -7.93 -11.55 7.54
C PHE A 747 -8.71 -10.54 6.70
N ASP A 748 -10.02 -10.71 6.56
CA ASP A 748 -10.91 -9.78 5.86
C ASP A 748 -11.97 -9.18 6.80
N LYS A 749 -12.74 -8.20 6.33
CA LYS A 749 -13.62 -7.38 7.15
C LYS A 749 -14.72 -8.15 7.87
N TYR A 750 -15.40 -9.05 7.19
CA TYR A 750 -16.57 -9.74 7.70
C TYR A 750 -16.26 -11.18 8.17
N ASP A 751 -14.99 -11.50 8.34
CA ASP A 751 -14.57 -12.85 8.74
C ASP A 751 -15.15 -13.29 10.07
N GLY A 752 -15.36 -12.37 11.00
CA GLY A 752 -16.02 -12.65 12.30
C GLY A 752 -17.50 -13.07 12.21
N ALA A 753 -18.13 -12.93 11.02
CA ALA A 753 -19.50 -13.38 10.76
C ALA A 753 -19.54 -14.70 9.97
N LEU A 754 -18.38 -15.23 9.56
CA LEU A 754 -18.29 -16.45 8.75
C LEU A 754 -18.18 -17.71 9.63
N PRO A 755 -18.68 -18.88 9.15
CA PRO A 755 -18.40 -20.15 9.79
C PRO A 755 -16.89 -20.42 9.85
N PRO A 756 -16.37 -20.96 10.98
CA PRO A 756 -14.93 -21.22 11.14
C PRO A 756 -14.36 -22.12 10.07
N ASP A 757 -15.09 -23.14 9.60
CA ASP A 757 -14.61 -24.06 8.56
C ASP A 757 -14.56 -23.41 7.19
N LEU A 758 -15.51 -22.56 6.83
CA LEU A 758 -15.45 -21.75 5.61
C LEU A 758 -14.28 -20.78 5.64
N LEU A 759 -14.06 -20.14 6.77
CA LEU A 759 -12.96 -19.20 6.95
C LEU A 759 -11.60 -19.90 6.86
N ARG A 760 -11.48 -21.11 7.43
CA ARG A 760 -10.30 -21.98 7.32
C ARG A 760 -9.98 -22.32 5.86
N ARG A 761 -10.98 -22.75 5.08
CA ARG A 761 -10.83 -23.05 3.65
C ARG A 761 -10.46 -21.82 2.83
N ALA A 762 -11.12 -20.69 3.08
CA ALA A 762 -10.80 -19.43 2.42
C ALA A 762 -9.36 -18.98 2.71
N TYR A 763 -8.92 -19.09 3.97
CA TYR A 763 -7.54 -18.78 4.33
C TYR A 763 -6.54 -19.70 3.62
N ALA A 764 -6.80 -21.01 3.60
CA ALA A 764 -5.94 -21.97 2.89
C ALA A 764 -5.85 -21.65 1.39
N ALA A 765 -6.99 -21.36 0.74
CA ALA A 765 -7.05 -21.10 -0.70
C ALA A 765 -6.40 -19.76 -1.11
N ASP A 766 -6.55 -18.70 -0.29
CA ASP A 766 -6.20 -17.32 -0.66
C ASP A 766 -4.91 -16.82 -0.02
N ARG A 767 -4.45 -17.40 1.10
CA ARG A 767 -3.30 -16.94 1.88
C ARG A 767 -2.12 -17.90 1.91
N LEU A 768 -2.34 -19.18 1.56
CA LEU A 768 -1.28 -20.17 1.49
C LEU A 768 -0.92 -20.52 0.04
N ARG A 769 0.30 -21.02 -0.14
CA ARG A 769 0.83 -21.42 -1.44
C ARG A 769 1.75 -22.62 -1.28
N THR A 770 1.27 -23.79 -1.70
CA THR A 770 1.94 -25.08 -1.48
C THR A 770 2.87 -25.47 -2.62
N ASP A 771 2.57 -25.08 -3.86
CA ASP A 771 3.37 -25.41 -5.05
C ASP A 771 4.84 -24.96 -4.95
N GLU A 772 5.07 -23.71 -4.57
CA GLU A 772 6.42 -23.18 -4.36
C GLU A 772 7.09 -23.79 -3.13
N LEU A 773 6.31 -24.10 -2.09
CA LEU A 773 6.84 -24.75 -0.88
C LEU A 773 7.32 -26.17 -1.20
N GLU A 774 6.52 -26.98 -1.87
CA GLU A 774 6.88 -28.35 -2.26
C GLU A 774 8.19 -28.37 -3.03
N ALA A 775 8.31 -27.54 -4.07
CA ALA A 775 9.55 -27.43 -4.84
C ALA A 775 10.75 -27.08 -3.94
N ARG A 776 10.56 -26.12 -3.00
CA ARG A 776 11.63 -25.68 -2.12
C ARG A 776 12.06 -26.74 -1.11
N LEU A 777 11.13 -27.54 -0.57
CA LEU A 777 11.46 -28.63 0.35
C LEU A 777 12.33 -29.72 -0.30
N TYR A 778 12.10 -30.02 -1.59
CA TYR A 778 12.98 -30.92 -2.36
C TYR A 778 14.38 -30.33 -2.53
N GLU A 779 14.47 -29.03 -2.87
CA GLU A 779 15.75 -28.36 -3.00
C GLU A 779 16.54 -28.39 -1.68
N LEU A 780 15.88 -28.10 -0.54
CA LEU A 780 16.51 -28.16 0.78
C LEU A 780 17.10 -29.54 1.09
N TYR A 781 16.41 -30.61 0.73
CA TYR A 781 16.94 -31.97 0.90
C TYR A 781 18.14 -32.24 -0.03
N SER A 782 18.07 -31.80 -1.29
CA SER A 782 19.15 -31.98 -2.25
C SER A 782 20.45 -31.27 -1.84
N GLU A 783 20.33 -30.13 -1.13
CA GLU A 783 21.49 -29.40 -0.57
C GLU A 783 22.33 -30.24 0.43
N PHE A 784 21.76 -31.34 0.97
CA PHE A 784 22.47 -32.31 1.83
C PHE A 784 23.07 -33.51 1.07
N GLY A 785 23.10 -33.46 -0.28
CA GLY A 785 23.63 -34.55 -1.11
C GLY A 785 22.70 -35.77 -1.18
N GLY A 786 21.41 -35.57 -1.03
CA GLY A 786 20.36 -36.55 -1.27
C GLY A 786 19.88 -36.42 -2.70
N GLY A 787 20.53 -37.06 -3.62
CA GLY A 787 20.10 -37.33 -4.98
C GLY A 787 19.84 -38.82 -5.12
#